data_c9eebc59f85d18a11f224c51b18560e1
#
_entry.id   c9eebc59f85d18a11f224c51b18560e1
#
_cell.length_a   1.000
_cell.length_b   1.000
_cell.length_c   1.000
_cell.angle_alpha   90.00
_cell.angle_beta   90.00
_cell.angle_gamma   90.00
#
_symmetry.space_group_name_H-M   'P 1'
#
loop_
_entity.id
_entity.type
_entity.pdbx_description
1 polymer ?
#
loop_
_entity_poly.entity_id
_entity_poly.type
_entity_poly.pdbx_seq_one_letter_code
_entity_poly.pdbx_strand_id
1 'polypeptide(L)'
;MCGLPANVRVNSGSKVVISPSDPFKPSPETSKAAAAQRAAYMIARTYNSSLAPGNISSAVSHSPVAASSIAWTEAAWNANANGNISFGFFGAGAIDAYMSEDVSGVSGWNTSVGHRRWLLYPRSTDVATGDTPGSYAPDPLEVRIPTNVLYVTQHPGELAEGILPRFVSYPSAGFFPAPINSKYWSLSYPGADFSSATVSVNGPGGAVAISKMAPVSGFGDSTLVWEVAGAAAAKSVHADATYHVTVSGIKGAGIPATHSYSVTLIHPGITSTGPSLVGTPNPPASASATYWFQPGSKRESVQVNCYQSVATSWTEGAEDAHANLVSGSSSGVNLRSSVSYLALPTFKAISGSKSFWLSIRKKHEVLTNSVPDDWFELDREIIPQSGATLSFKYKRGYMTSATVLKVERSDDGGLSWVSIGSDISGKADGSADAAATTVAVPLASSDMPIRLRFRLSYRGPTFGGFYTPELASGVDFAIYPVGVFIDDISVSSSAWLERKHINEPPLQGRKFVFDSTSAGSPLTAGSKWFLRKRSKLGNTWLGYEPPAVVTVSASKLEGFDAWAQYEYPVMGGGFDDDDDGDGIPNGVEYAFSLDPVSPVALRDEVVFDGPGKKLSLSRPLPQVRPGITYAAEWSEDLLTWSSAGVNVRTNGGVAEASVPLGTSGRRFLRWRIAKP
;
A
#
# COMPACT_ATOMS: atom_id res chain seq x y z
N MET A 1 4.85 4.65 -8.73
CA MET A 1 4.67 4.91 -10.18
C MET A 1 5.42 3.84 -10.94
N CYS A 2 4.71 3.09 -11.78
CA CYS A 2 5.21 1.85 -12.41
C CYS A 2 6.22 2.06 -13.53
N GLY A 3 7.27 2.86 -13.32
CA GLY A 3 8.32 3.03 -14.33
C GLY A 3 7.93 3.84 -15.57
N LEU A 4 6.81 4.54 -15.55
CA LEU A 4 6.48 5.49 -16.62
C LEU A 4 7.60 6.51 -16.75
N PRO A 5 8.03 6.83 -17.96
CA PRO A 5 8.99 7.91 -18.17
C PRO A 5 8.53 9.19 -17.49
N ALA A 6 9.44 9.91 -16.85
CA ALA A 6 9.11 11.11 -16.08
C ALA A 6 8.44 12.23 -16.92
N ASN A 7 8.55 12.15 -18.24
CA ASN A 7 7.96 13.08 -19.20
C ASN A 7 6.56 12.68 -19.69
N VAL A 8 6.04 11.52 -19.31
CA VAL A 8 4.69 11.11 -19.71
C VAL A 8 3.65 11.81 -18.84
N ARG A 9 2.74 12.51 -19.48
CA ARG A 9 1.56 13.12 -18.86
C ARG A 9 0.33 12.30 -19.21
N VAL A 10 -0.43 11.90 -18.19
CA VAL A 10 -1.73 11.28 -18.39
C VAL A 10 -2.79 12.38 -18.36
N ASN A 11 -3.40 12.63 -19.50
CA ASN A 11 -4.56 13.50 -19.58
C ASN A 11 -5.80 12.66 -19.25
N SER A 12 -6.30 12.76 -18.02
CA SER A 12 -7.59 12.19 -17.67
C SER A 12 -8.66 12.93 -18.48
N GLY A 13 -9.36 12.20 -19.31
CA GLY A 13 -10.51 12.74 -20.01
C GLY A 13 -11.52 13.32 -19.01
N SER A 14 -12.03 14.49 -19.28
CA SER A 14 -13.20 14.99 -18.56
C SER A 14 -14.27 13.91 -18.64
N LYS A 15 -14.90 13.58 -17.50
CA LYS A 15 -16.06 12.69 -17.48
C LYS A 15 -17.08 13.20 -18.47
N VAL A 16 -17.14 12.63 -19.66
CA VAL A 16 -18.21 12.95 -20.61
C VAL A 16 -19.45 12.29 -20.05
N VAL A 17 -20.30 13.10 -19.43
CA VAL A 17 -21.65 12.66 -19.06
C VAL A 17 -22.42 12.58 -20.38
N ILE A 18 -22.59 11.37 -20.88
CA ILE A 18 -23.41 11.13 -22.06
C ILE A 18 -24.83 11.31 -21.63
N SER A 19 -25.45 12.40 -22.06
CA SER A 19 -26.88 12.63 -21.85
C SER A 19 -27.67 11.62 -22.69
N PRO A 20 -28.66 10.92 -22.12
CA PRO A 20 -29.51 10.03 -22.87
C PRO A 20 -30.26 10.70 -24.04
N SER A 21 -30.46 12.02 -24.00
CA SER A 21 -31.20 12.79 -24.99
C SER A 21 -30.41 13.20 -26.23
N ASP A 22 -29.07 13.22 -26.16
CA ASP A 22 -28.23 13.51 -27.33
C ASP A 22 -26.80 12.97 -27.13
N PRO A 23 -26.60 11.65 -27.24
CA PRO A 23 -25.29 11.04 -26.98
C PRO A 23 -24.23 11.39 -28.02
N PHE A 24 -24.56 11.97 -29.16
CA PHE A 24 -23.66 12.15 -30.28
C PHE A 24 -23.94 13.38 -31.12
N LYS A 25 -24.10 14.52 -30.50
CA LYS A 25 -23.93 15.75 -31.27
C LYS A 25 -22.44 15.82 -31.64
N PRO A 26 -22.10 15.79 -32.95
CA PRO A 26 -20.70 15.90 -33.35
C PRO A 26 -20.21 17.30 -32.98
N SER A 27 -19.64 17.42 -31.80
CA SER A 27 -18.77 18.52 -31.47
C SER A 27 -17.45 18.24 -32.18
N PRO A 28 -16.80 19.18 -32.83
CA PRO A 28 -15.47 19.00 -33.38
C PRO A 28 -14.48 18.88 -32.19
N GLU A 29 -14.37 17.67 -31.65
CA GLU A 29 -13.47 17.44 -30.55
C GLU A 29 -12.11 17.04 -31.08
N THR A 30 -11.16 17.89 -30.79
CA THR A 30 -9.78 17.79 -31.21
C THR A 30 -8.88 17.15 -30.16
N SER A 31 -9.38 16.83 -28.95
CA SER A 31 -8.56 16.27 -27.89
C SER A 31 -8.46 14.74 -27.98
N LYS A 32 -7.25 14.21 -27.70
CA LYS A 32 -7.02 12.75 -27.60
C LYS A 32 -7.95 12.08 -26.60
N ALA A 33 -8.26 12.74 -25.48
CA ALA A 33 -9.15 12.20 -24.45
C ALA A 33 -10.57 11.98 -24.95
N ALA A 34 -11.10 12.94 -25.71
CA ALA A 34 -12.42 12.82 -26.31
C ALA A 34 -12.44 11.73 -27.39
N ALA A 35 -11.40 11.63 -28.20
CA ALA A 35 -11.27 10.56 -29.18
C ALA A 35 -11.24 9.18 -28.52
N ALA A 36 -10.45 9.02 -27.45
CA ALA A 36 -10.37 7.79 -26.67
C ALA A 36 -11.72 7.42 -26.02
N GLN A 37 -12.44 8.43 -25.49
CA GLN A 37 -13.78 8.23 -24.90
C GLN A 37 -14.80 7.77 -25.96
N ARG A 38 -14.79 8.36 -27.15
CA ARG A 38 -15.64 7.93 -28.25
C ARG A 38 -15.31 6.53 -28.73
N ALA A 39 -14.01 6.17 -28.76
CA ALA A 39 -13.56 4.84 -29.14
C ALA A 39 -14.04 3.78 -28.13
N ALA A 40 -13.87 4.02 -26.84
CA ALA A 40 -14.38 3.12 -25.79
C ALA A 40 -15.90 2.93 -25.89
N TYR A 41 -16.63 4.00 -26.12
CA TYR A 41 -18.08 3.95 -26.33
C TYR A 41 -18.47 3.18 -27.60
N MET A 42 -17.82 3.44 -28.71
CA MET A 42 -18.03 2.73 -29.99
C MET A 42 -17.86 1.22 -29.82
N ILE A 43 -16.79 0.78 -29.15
CA ILE A 43 -16.53 -0.63 -28.88
C ILE A 43 -17.64 -1.22 -28.00
N ALA A 44 -17.95 -0.55 -26.88
CA ALA A 44 -18.94 -1.02 -25.93
C ALA A 44 -20.35 -1.14 -26.54
N ARG A 45 -20.70 -0.23 -27.42
CA ARG A 45 -21.99 -0.24 -28.16
C ARG A 45 -22.04 -1.32 -29.22
N THR A 46 -20.97 -1.47 -29.99
CA THR A 46 -20.94 -2.41 -31.12
C THR A 46 -20.95 -3.85 -30.63
N TYR A 47 -20.28 -4.14 -29.53
CA TYR A 47 -20.21 -5.48 -28.94
C TYR A 47 -21.59 -6.07 -28.58
N ASN A 48 -22.52 -5.23 -28.18
CA ASN A 48 -23.86 -5.66 -27.72
C ASN A 48 -24.93 -5.66 -28.78
N SER A 49 -24.58 -5.21 -29.97
CA SER A 49 -25.60 -5.10 -31.00
C SER A 49 -25.93 -6.46 -31.62
N SER A 50 -27.17 -6.63 -32.03
CA SER A 50 -27.57 -7.74 -32.89
C SER A 50 -26.87 -7.73 -34.25
N LEU A 51 -26.12 -6.67 -34.55
CA LEU A 51 -25.33 -6.50 -35.77
C LEU A 51 -24.01 -7.26 -35.73
N ALA A 52 -23.59 -7.73 -34.56
CA ALA A 52 -22.28 -8.40 -34.43
C ALA A 52 -22.32 -9.74 -33.66
N PRO A 53 -23.34 -10.62 -33.81
CA PRO A 53 -23.27 -11.95 -33.21
C PRO A 53 -22.16 -12.74 -33.89
N GLY A 54 -20.98 -12.75 -33.34
CA GLY A 54 -19.83 -13.52 -33.81
C GLY A 54 -18.72 -12.72 -34.50
N ASN A 55 -18.86 -11.41 -34.70
CA ASN A 55 -17.82 -10.60 -35.35
C ASN A 55 -17.25 -9.51 -34.42
N ILE A 56 -16.90 -9.92 -33.20
CA ILE A 56 -16.21 -9.12 -32.18
C ILE A 56 -14.92 -8.52 -32.74
N SER A 57 -14.27 -9.20 -33.70
CA SER A 57 -12.98 -8.85 -34.25
C SER A 57 -12.96 -7.50 -34.96
N SER A 58 -14.05 -7.07 -35.60
CA SER A 58 -14.04 -5.81 -36.34
C SER A 58 -14.25 -4.57 -35.45
N ALA A 59 -15.04 -4.68 -34.40
CA ALA A 59 -15.29 -3.55 -33.49
C ALA A 59 -14.15 -3.33 -32.48
N VAL A 60 -13.47 -4.41 -32.08
CA VAL A 60 -12.37 -4.39 -31.10
C VAL A 60 -11.00 -4.33 -31.78
N SER A 61 -10.96 -4.25 -33.09
CA SER A 61 -9.73 -4.16 -33.85
C SER A 61 -9.15 -2.75 -33.83
N HIS A 62 -7.85 -2.65 -34.08
CA HIS A 62 -7.20 -1.36 -34.33
C HIS A 62 -7.64 -0.68 -35.64
N SER A 63 -8.53 -1.30 -36.40
CA SER A 63 -9.08 -0.77 -37.65
C SER A 63 -10.60 -1.06 -37.75
N PRO A 64 -11.43 -0.45 -36.86
CA PRO A 64 -12.85 -0.70 -36.86
C PRO A 64 -13.51 -0.24 -38.15
N VAL A 65 -14.41 -1.05 -38.70
CA VAL A 65 -15.10 -0.76 -39.96
C VAL A 65 -16.37 0.04 -39.68
N ALA A 66 -16.52 1.18 -40.33
CA ALA A 66 -17.66 2.08 -40.14
C ALA A 66 -19.01 1.39 -40.33
N ALA A 67 -19.16 0.54 -41.35
CA ALA A 67 -20.41 -0.16 -41.65
C ALA A 67 -20.84 -1.19 -40.59
N SER A 68 -19.92 -1.65 -39.74
CA SER A 68 -20.18 -2.65 -38.69
C SER A 68 -19.97 -2.11 -37.27
N SER A 69 -19.75 -0.82 -37.13
CA SER A 69 -19.48 -0.19 -35.81
C SER A 69 -20.55 0.84 -35.49
N ILE A 70 -21.29 0.64 -34.38
CA ILE A 70 -22.23 1.60 -33.87
C ILE A 70 -21.46 2.81 -33.31
N ALA A 71 -21.95 4.02 -33.60
CA ALA A 71 -21.33 5.26 -33.15
C ALA A 71 -19.90 5.48 -33.66
N TRP A 72 -19.59 4.93 -34.82
CA TRP A 72 -18.32 5.16 -35.48
C TRP A 72 -18.09 6.65 -35.77
N THR A 73 -16.91 7.11 -35.50
CA THR A 73 -16.40 8.42 -35.91
C THR A 73 -14.94 8.27 -36.30
N GLU A 74 -14.45 9.19 -37.15
CA GLU A 74 -13.02 9.20 -37.51
C GLU A 74 -12.13 9.39 -36.28
N ALA A 75 -12.55 10.20 -35.31
CA ALA A 75 -11.83 10.36 -34.04
C ALA A 75 -11.77 9.07 -33.22
N ALA A 76 -12.87 8.31 -33.15
CA ALA A 76 -12.88 6.99 -32.50
C ALA A 76 -12.00 5.98 -33.23
N TRP A 77 -12.04 5.99 -34.57
CA TRP A 77 -11.17 5.16 -35.41
C TRP A 77 -9.68 5.47 -35.14
N ASN A 78 -9.33 6.75 -35.14
CA ASN A 78 -7.96 7.20 -34.86
C ASN A 78 -7.47 6.77 -33.47
N ALA A 79 -8.33 6.86 -32.46
CA ALA A 79 -7.99 6.43 -31.10
C ALA A 79 -7.81 4.92 -30.99
N ASN A 80 -8.62 4.12 -31.70
CA ASN A 80 -8.44 2.68 -31.78
C ASN A 80 -7.16 2.31 -32.52
N ALA A 81 -6.91 2.95 -33.67
CA ALA A 81 -5.73 2.68 -34.48
C ALA A 81 -4.41 2.98 -33.74
N ASN A 82 -4.46 3.95 -32.84
CA ASN A 82 -3.28 4.47 -32.13
C ASN A 82 -3.36 4.23 -30.61
N GLY A 83 -4.20 3.31 -30.14
CA GLY A 83 -4.43 3.08 -28.73
C GLY A 83 -4.23 1.65 -28.29
N ASN A 84 -4.04 1.47 -26.99
CA ASN A 84 -4.27 0.20 -26.33
C ASN A 84 -5.78 0.04 -26.11
N ILE A 85 -6.30 -1.13 -26.41
CA ILE A 85 -7.72 -1.44 -26.29
C ILE A 85 -7.91 -2.51 -25.20
N SER A 86 -8.74 -2.23 -24.24
CA SER A 86 -9.15 -3.19 -23.20
C SER A 86 -10.65 -3.47 -23.32
N PHE A 87 -10.95 -4.74 -23.17
CA PHE A 87 -12.28 -5.29 -23.28
C PHE A 87 -12.56 -6.14 -22.03
N GLY A 88 -13.58 -5.76 -21.28
CA GLY A 88 -13.87 -6.34 -19.96
C GLY A 88 -13.26 -5.59 -18.78
N PHE A 89 -12.39 -4.58 -19.04
CA PHE A 89 -11.78 -3.75 -18.00
C PHE A 89 -11.96 -2.26 -18.31
N PHE A 90 -11.98 -1.44 -17.28
CA PHE A 90 -12.04 0.03 -17.38
C PHE A 90 -11.30 0.67 -16.21
N GLY A 91 -11.00 1.97 -16.31
CA GLY A 91 -10.28 2.71 -15.26
C GLY A 91 -8.93 2.11 -14.90
N ALA A 92 -8.62 2.06 -13.62
CA ALA A 92 -7.37 1.49 -13.11
C ALA A 92 -7.19 0.02 -13.50
N GLY A 93 -8.27 -0.78 -13.54
CA GLY A 93 -8.22 -2.18 -13.92
C GLY A 93 -7.75 -2.41 -15.36
N ALA A 94 -8.07 -1.50 -16.28
CA ALA A 94 -7.56 -1.57 -17.64
C ALA A 94 -6.06 -1.28 -17.71
N ILE A 95 -5.56 -0.32 -16.94
CA ILE A 95 -4.13 -0.03 -16.84
C ILE A 95 -3.37 -1.21 -16.26
N ASP A 96 -3.90 -1.84 -15.21
CA ASP A 96 -3.32 -3.05 -14.64
C ASP A 96 -3.25 -4.19 -15.66
N ALA A 97 -4.29 -4.38 -16.47
CA ALA A 97 -4.33 -5.37 -17.55
C ALA A 97 -3.27 -5.08 -18.64
N TYR A 98 -3.14 -3.82 -19.07
CA TYR A 98 -2.09 -3.41 -20.04
C TYR A 98 -0.68 -3.59 -19.48
N MET A 99 -0.47 -3.33 -18.19
CA MET A 99 0.84 -3.46 -17.58
C MET A 99 1.19 -4.93 -17.29
N SER A 100 0.22 -5.73 -16.86
CA SER A 100 0.48 -7.14 -16.55
C SER A 100 0.62 -8.00 -17.79
N GLU A 101 -0.14 -7.74 -18.86
CA GLU A 101 -0.23 -8.54 -20.08
C GLU A 101 -0.55 -10.01 -19.83
N ASP A 102 -0.99 -10.33 -18.62
CA ASP A 102 -1.26 -11.65 -18.12
C ASP A 102 -2.76 -11.75 -17.82
N VAL A 103 -3.53 -12.06 -18.84
CA VAL A 103 -4.96 -12.32 -18.69
C VAL A 103 -5.12 -13.78 -18.32
N SER A 104 -5.63 -14.04 -17.12
CA SER A 104 -5.86 -15.38 -16.62
C SER A 104 -6.75 -16.20 -17.55
N GLY A 105 -6.33 -17.41 -17.90
CA GLY A 105 -7.10 -18.36 -18.69
C GLY A 105 -6.80 -18.39 -20.20
N VAL A 106 -5.96 -17.50 -20.72
CA VAL A 106 -5.53 -17.53 -22.12
C VAL A 106 -4.03 -17.78 -22.19
N SER A 107 -3.64 -19.00 -22.51
CA SER A 107 -2.24 -19.37 -22.66
C SER A 107 -1.60 -18.62 -23.83
N GLY A 108 -0.46 -17.97 -23.57
CA GLY A 108 0.36 -17.33 -24.59
C GLY A 108 -0.19 -16.01 -25.13
N TRP A 109 -1.20 -15.41 -24.54
CA TRP A 109 -1.71 -14.13 -25.01
C TRP A 109 -0.71 -13.02 -24.72
N ASN A 110 -0.46 -12.23 -25.74
CA ASN A 110 0.39 -11.05 -25.76
C ASN A 110 1.79 -11.23 -25.13
N THR A 111 2.47 -12.29 -25.47
CA THR A 111 3.87 -12.52 -25.10
C THR A 111 4.83 -11.46 -25.63
N SER A 112 4.37 -10.60 -26.55
CA SER A 112 5.10 -9.42 -27.02
C SER A 112 5.06 -8.26 -26.03
N VAL A 113 4.16 -8.32 -25.05
CA VAL A 113 3.85 -7.26 -24.06
C VAL A 113 3.63 -5.89 -24.72
N GLY A 114 2.87 -5.87 -25.82
CA GLY A 114 2.72 -4.71 -26.70
C GLY A 114 2.08 -3.50 -26.03
N HIS A 115 1.03 -3.71 -25.24
CA HIS A 115 0.34 -2.62 -24.53
C HIS A 115 1.28 -1.96 -23.51
N ARG A 116 2.00 -2.76 -22.73
CA ARG A 116 2.98 -2.28 -21.75
C ARG A 116 4.13 -1.53 -22.42
N ARG A 117 4.63 -2.01 -23.55
CA ARG A 117 5.72 -1.37 -24.28
C ARG A 117 5.37 0.05 -24.67
N TRP A 118 4.15 0.30 -25.11
CA TRP A 118 3.67 1.66 -25.42
C TRP A 118 3.54 2.53 -24.17
N LEU A 119 3.07 1.98 -23.04
CA LEU A 119 2.98 2.72 -21.79
C LEU A 119 4.36 3.09 -21.22
N LEU A 120 5.35 2.23 -21.40
CA LEU A 120 6.72 2.45 -20.92
C LEU A 120 7.63 3.10 -21.98
N TYR A 121 7.08 3.48 -23.13
CA TYR A 121 7.84 4.03 -24.24
C TYR A 121 8.43 5.41 -23.90
N PRO A 122 9.77 5.57 -23.87
CA PRO A 122 10.41 6.80 -23.37
C PRO A 122 10.11 8.04 -24.21
N ARG A 123 9.68 7.86 -25.46
CA ARG A 123 9.34 8.97 -26.39
C ARG A 123 7.88 9.39 -26.30
N SER A 124 7.04 8.69 -25.56
CA SER A 124 5.68 9.14 -25.32
C SER A 124 5.68 10.40 -24.48
N THR A 125 5.03 11.44 -24.94
CA THR A 125 4.93 12.73 -24.24
C THR A 125 3.63 12.86 -23.48
N ASP A 126 2.56 12.25 -24.01
CA ASP A 126 1.23 12.25 -23.40
C ASP A 126 0.46 10.99 -23.80
N VAL A 127 -0.45 10.59 -22.93
CA VAL A 127 -1.44 9.55 -23.17
C VAL A 127 -2.81 10.07 -22.76
N ALA A 128 -3.86 9.54 -23.36
CA ALA A 128 -5.23 9.90 -23.01
C ALA A 128 -6.08 8.64 -22.87
N THR A 129 -7.00 8.63 -21.90
CA THR A 129 -7.88 7.50 -21.62
C THR A 129 -9.33 7.85 -21.87
N GLY A 130 -10.06 6.86 -22.38
CA GLY A 130 -11.51 6.86 -22.45
C GLY A 130 -12.05 5.58 -21.86
N ASP A 131 -13.10 5.67 -21.05
CA ASP A 131 -13.64 4.58 -20.29
C ASP A 131 -15.15 4.46 -20.45
N THR A 132 -15.62 3.20 -20.55
CA THR A 132 -17.03 2.87 -20.47
C THR A 132 -17.20 1.79 -19.42
N PRO A 133 -17.84 2.08 -18.27
CA PRO A 133 -17.85 1.16 -17.13
C PRO A 133 -18.79 -0.04 -17.29
N GLY A 134 -19.52 -0.13 -18.38
CA GLY A 134 -20.59 -1.10 -18.54
C GLY A 134 -21.78 -0.80 -17.63
N SER A 135 -23.00 -0.99 -18.09
CA SER A 135 -24.18 -0.81 -17.26
C SER A 135 -25.12 -2.01 -17.34
N TYR A 136 -25.90 -2.21 -16.27
CA TYR A 136 -26.84 -3.31 -16.11
C TYR A 136 -28.30 -2.90 -16.21
N ALA A 137 -28.59 -1.63 -16.43
CA ALA A 137 -29.96 -1.19 -16.56
C ALA A 137 -30.48 -1.46 -17.98
N PRO A 138 -31.80 -1.59 -18.20
CA PRO A 138 -32.38 -1.48 -19.50
C PRO A 138 -32.21 -0.02 -19.97
N ASP A 139 -31.01 0.33 -20.31
CA ASP A 139 -30.64 1.58 -20.92
C ASP A 139 -30.85 1.40 -22.41
N PRO A 140 -31.62 2.28 -23.08
CA PRO A 140 -31.73 2.27 -24.52
C PRO A 140 -30.42 2.40 -25.24
N LEU A 141 -29.33 2.73 -24.51
CA LEU A 141 -27.99 2.82 -25.05
C LEU A 141 -27.20 1.51 -24.91
N GLU A 142 -27.70 0.49 -24.21
CA GLU A 142 -27.16 -0.88 -24.07
C GLU A 142 -25.63 -1.01 -24.01
N VAL A 143 -24.96 -0.27 -23.16
CA VAL A 143 -23.54 -0.43 -22.91
C VAL A 143 -23.33 -1.53 -21.87
N ARG A 144 -22.97 -2.74 -22.29
CA ARG A 144 -22.90 -3.91 -21.39
C ARG A 144 -21.49 -4.32 -20.98
N ILE A 145 -20.48 -3.93 -21.73
CA ILE A 145 -19.11 -4.35 -21.48
C ILE A 145 -18.26 -3.18 -21.04
N PRO A 146 -17.55 -3.34 -19.90
CA PRO A 146 -16.50 -2.42 -19.54
C PRO A 146 -15.45 -2.36 -20.65
N THR A 147 -15.09 -1.18 -21.07
CA THR A 147 -14.14 -0.96 -22.15
C THR A 147 -13.26 0.23 -21.82
N ASN A 148 -12.00 0.12 -22.12
CA ASN A 148 -11.05 1.23 -22.08
C ASN A 148 -10.32 1.33 -23.41
N VAL A 149 -10.09 2.55 -23.86
CA VAL A 149 -9.13 2.86 -24.92
C VAL A 149 -8.12 3.84 -24.37
N LEU A 150 -6.85 3.47 -24.41
CA LEU A 150 -5.75 4.30 -23.99
C LEU A 150 -4.96 4.75 -25.24
N TYR A 151 -5.13 5.99 -25.63
CA TYR A 151 -4.52 6.56 -26.84
C TYR A 151 -3.03 6.86 -26.57
N VAL A 152 -2.12 6.08 -27.15
CA VAL A 152 -0.70 6.06 -26.76
C VAL A 152 0.29 6.37 -27.89
N THR A 153 -0.06 6.10 -29.15
CA THR A 153 0.97 6.02 -30.21
C THR A 153 1.07 7.26 -31.11
N GLN A 154 0.17 8.22 -31.00
CA GLN A 154 0.21 9.39 -31.83
C GLN A 154 1.33 10.35 -31.39
N HIS A 155 2.39 10.38 -32.15
CA HIS A 155 3.67 11.11 -32.02
C HIS A 155 4.71 10.40 -31.15
N PRO A 156 5.46 9.46 -31.73
CA PRO A 156 6.77 9.12 -31.21
C PRO A 156 7.70 10.34 -31.51
N GLY A 157 7.63 11.32 -30.61
CA GLY A 157 8.58 12.42 -30.60
C GLY A 157 9.99 11.89 -30.40
N GLU A 158 10.98 12.70 -30.70
CA GLU A 158 12.33 12.47 -30.24
C GLU A 158 12.33 12.48 -28.70
N LEU A 159 13.32 11.81 -28.10
CA LEU A 159 13.53 11.95 -26.65
C LEU A 159 13.63 13.44 -26.33
N ALA A 160 12.98 13.89 -25.25
CA ALA A 160 13.10 15.27 -24.82
C ALA A 160 14.57 15.65 -24.66
N GLU A 161 14.90 16.89 -24.97
CA GLU A 161 16.29 17.38 -24.92
C GLU A 161 16.93 17.05 -23.57
N GLY A 162 18.12 16.45 -23.59
CA GLY A 162 18.85 16.02 -22.39
C GLY A 162 18.47 14.64 -21.85
N ILE A 163 17.48 13.95 -22.41
CA ILE A 163 17.19 12.56 -22.04
C ILE A 163 17.99 11.62 -22.92
N LEU A 164 19.00 10.99 -22.33
CA LEU A 164 19.78 9.96 -23.01
C LEU A 164 19.00 8.65 -23.14
N PRO A 165 19.22 7.87 -24.21
CA PRO A 165 18.72 6.51 -24.31
C PRO A 165 19.13 5.69 -23.10
N ARG A 166 18.18 4.96 -22.51
CA ARG A 166 18.42 4.12 -21.34
C ARG A 166 17.65 2.82 -21.45
N PHE A 167 18.10 1.82 -20.69
CA PHE A 167 17.33 0.60 -20.50
C PHE A 167 16.05 0.89 -19.71
N VAL A 168 14.94 0.35 -20.21
CA VAL A 168 13.64 0.38 -19.54
C VAL A 168 13.26 -1.04 -19.19
N SER A 169 13.29 -1.37 -17.92
CA SER A 169 12.94 -2.69 -17.40
C SER A 169 11.53 -2.73 -16.82
N TYR A 170 10.89 -3.87 -16.93
CA TYR A 170 9.69 -4.20 -16.18
C TYR A 170 9.82 -5.63 -15.60
N PRO A 171 9.70 -5.80 -14.29
CA PRO A 171 9.59 -4.74 -13.27
C PRO A 171 10.78 -3.77 -13.31
N SER A 172 10.55 -2.52 -12.87
CA SER A 172 11.61 -1.52 -12.80
C SER A 172 12.63 -1.85 -11.72
N ALA A 173 13.87 -1.39 -11.92
CA ALA A 173 14.90 -1.52 -10.91
C ALA A 173 14.51 -0.84 -9.58
N GLY A 174 14.95 -1.42 -8.46
CA GLY A 174 14.64 -0.97 -7.11
C GLY A 174 13.40 -1.62 -6.52
N PHE A 175 12.64 -0.89 -5.71
CA PHE A 175 11.41 -1.41 -5.11
C PHE A 175 10.26 -1.39 -6.12
N PHE A 176 9.58 -2.54 -6.22
CA PHE A 176 8.47 -2.72 -7.15
C PHE A 176 7.27 -3.36 -6.45
N PRO A 177 6.06 -2.74 -6.50
CA PRO A 177 4.88 -3.29 -5.86
C PRO A 177 4.48 -4.65 -6.46
N ALA A 178 4.41 -5.70 -5.63
CA ALA A 178 4.05 -7.03 -6.10
C ALA A 178 2.66 -7.12 -6.74
N PRO A 179 1.61 -6.40 -6.30
CA PRO A 179 0.28 -6.49 -6.92
C PRO A 179 0.25 -6.15 -8.42
N ILE A 180 1.17 -5.31 -8.88
CA ILE A 180 1.29 -4.95 -10.29
C ILE A 180 2.41 -5.73 -11.01
N ASN A 181 3.00 -6.73 -10.36
CA ASN A 181 3.97 -7.62 -11.01
C ASN A 181 3.28 -8.51 -12.07
N SER A 182 4.07 -9.02 -12.99
CA SER A 182 3.63 -9.95 -14.03
C SER A 182 4.61 -11.08 -14.15
N LYS A 183 4.16 -12.22 -14.67
CA LYS A 183 5.07 -13.30 -15.06
C LYS A 183 5.94 -12.94 -16.27
N TYR A 184 5.52 -11.99 -17.09
CA TYR A 184 6.31 -11.51 -18.23
C TYR A 184 7.15 -10.30 -17.82
N TRP A 185 8.44 -10.51 -17.70
CA TRP A 185 9.42 -9.45 -17.48
C TRP A 185 10.00 -9.00 -18.80
N SER A 186 10.44 -7.76 -18.88
CA SER A 186 10.94 -7.20 -20.13
C SER A 186 12.06 -6.18 -19.92
N LEU A 187 12.92 -6.05 -20.94
CA LEU A 187 13.97 -5.05 -21.02
C LEU A 187 13.93 -4.42 -22.41
N SER A 188 13.74 -3.11 -22.48
CA SER A 188 13.70 -2.35 -23.73
C SER A 188 14.90 -1.40 -23.84
N TYR A 189 15.40 -1.21 -25.06
CA TYR A 189 16.39 -0.18 -25.38
C TYR A 189 16.28 0.19 -26.86
N PRO A 190 16.34 1.50 -27.22
CA PRO A 190 16.26 1.94 -28.61
C PRO A 190 17.37 1.34 -29.47
N GLY A 191 17.00 0.66 -30.56
CA GLY A 191 17.95 0.11 -31.52
C GLY A 191 18.77 -1.09 -31.03
N ALA A 192 18.47 -1.67 -29.86
CA ALA A 192 19.16 -2.87 -29.41
C ALA A 192 18.76 -4.10 -30.22
N ASP A 193 19.73 -4.96 -30.50
CA ASP A 193 19.48 -6.32 -30.98
C ASP A 193 19.62 -7.31 -29.78
N PHE A 194 18.51 -7.89 -29.40
CA PHE A 194 18.41 -8.91 -28.35
C PHE A 194 18.37 -10.34 -28.89
N SER A 195 18.58 -10.58 -30.17
CA SER A 195 18.44 -11.92 -30.78
C SER A 195 19.32 -12.96 -30.12
N SER A 196 20.56 -12.61 -29.80
CA SER A 196 21.53 -13.47 -29.10
C SER A 196 21.59 -13.25 -27.59
N ALA A 197 20.74 -12.39 -27.03
CA ALA A 197 20.79 -12.09 -25.61
C ALA A 197 20.35 -13.28 -24.75
N THR A 198 21.02 -13.45 -23.63
CA THR A 198 20.70 -14.41 -22.57
C THR A 198 20.25 -13.69 -21.32
N VAL A 199 19.36 -14.30 -20.56
CA VAL A 199 18.82 -13.74 -19.31
C VAL A 199 19.09 -14.70 -18.16
N SER A 200 19.55 -14.18 -17.06
CA SER A 200 19.58 -14.90 -15.77
C SER A 200 18.88 -14.08 -14.70
N VAL A 201 18.10 -14.77 -13.87
CA VAL A 201 17.41 -14.18 -12.71
C VAL A 201 17.75 -15.02 -11.49
N ASN A 202 18.24 -14.36 -10.44
CA ASN A 202 18.51 -14.99 -9.15
C ASN A 202 17.69 -14.31 -8.07
N GLY A 203 16.92 -15.07 -7.32
CA GLY A 203 16.06 -14.60 -6.23
C GLY A 203 16.48 -15.16 -4.87
N PRO A 204 15.67 -14.93 -3.83
CA PRO A 204 15.94 -15.41 -2.47
C PRO A 204 16.11 -16.93 -2.38
N GLY A 205 15.46 -17.69 -3.28
CA GLY A 205 15.55 -19.15 -3.39
C GLY A 205 16.60 -19.64 -4.38
N GLY A 206 17.49 -18.79 -4.90
CA GLY A 206 18.49 -19.13 -5.93
C GLY A 206 18.02 -18.80 -7.34
N ALA A 207 18.51 -19.56 -8.33
CA ALA A 207 18.19 -19.33 -9.74
C ALA A 207 16.69 -19.51 -10.04
N VAL A 208 16.12 -18.53 -10.74
CA VAL A 208 14.71 -18.57 -11.19
C VAL A 208 14.64 -19.16 -12.60
N ALA A 209 13.76 -20.14 -12.79
CA ALA A 209 13.49 -20.65 -14.13
C ALA A 209 12.84 -19.58 -15.00
N ILE A 210 13.37 -19.39 -16.21
CA ILE A 210 12.85 -18.42 -17.16
C ILE A 210 12.65 -19.05 -18.56
N SER A 211 11.70 -18.52 -19.31
CA SER A 211 11.52 -18.83 -20.74
C SER A 211 11.60 -17.54 -21.56
N LYS A 212 12.59 -17.45 -22.46
CA LYS A 212 12.73 -16.30 -23.33
C LYS A 212 11.68 -16.36 -24.45
N MET A 213 10.96 -15.26 -24.66
CA MET A 213 9.98 -15.14 -25.74
C MET A 213 10.66 -14.78 -27.07
N ALA A 214 10.01 -15.14 -28.17
CA ALA A 214 10.45 -14.70 -29.48
C ALA A 214 10.35 -13.17 -29.61
N PRO A 215 11.34 -12.50 -30.18
CA PRO A 215 11.27 -11.05 -30.40
C PRO A 215 10.10 -10.69 -31.32
N VAL A 216 9.34 -9.66 -30.95
CA VAL A 216 8.25 -9.10 -31.76
C VAL A 216 8.52 -7.61 -31.98
N SER A 217 8.51 -7.18 -33.23
CA SER A 217 8.68 -5.76 -33.62
C SER A 217 7.32 -5.03 -33.68
N GLY A 218 7.37 -3.71 -33.83
CA GLY A 218 6.18 -2.88 -34.07
C GLY A 218 5.54 -2.25 -32.82
N PHE A 219 6.16 -2.40 -31.65
CA PHE A 219 5.65 -1.85 -30.39
C PHE A 219 6.72 -1.00 -29.68
N GLY A 220 6.99 0.20 -30.19
CA GLY A 220 8.00 1.09 -29.60
C GLY A 220 9.44 0.56 -29.77
N ASP A 221 10.26 0.70 -28.72
CA ASP A 221 11.67 0.30 -28.76
C ASP A 221 11.86 -1.21 -28.84
N SER A 222 13.04 -1.64 -29.33
CA SER A 222 13.45 -3.04 -29.28
C SER A 222 13.34 -3.58 -27.86
N THR A 223 12.71 -4.74 -27.70
CA THR A 223 12.39 -5.30 -26.38
C THR A 223 12.66 -6.79 -26.33
N LEU A 224 13.36 -7.20 -25.28
CA LEU A 224 13.49 -8.59 -24.86
C LEU A 224 12.42 -8.89 -23.81
N VAL A 225 11.71 -10.00 -24.00
CA VAL A 225 10.68 -10.47 -23.06
C VAL A 225 11.03 -11.88 -22.58
N TRP A 226 10.81 -12.14 -21.32
CA TRP A 226 10.94 -13.49 -20.76
C TRP A 226 9.86 -13.73 -19.69
N GLU A 227 9.39 -14.96 -19.61
CA GLU A 227 8.51 -15.44 -18.56
C GLU A 227 9.34 -15.90 -17.36
N VAL A 228 8.96 -15.49 -16.16
CA VAL A 228 9.54 -15.96 -14.90
C VAL A 228 8.57 -16.91 -14.20
N ALA A 229 9.11 -17.90 -13.51
CA ALA A 229 8.33 -18.91 -12.79
C ALA A 229 8.32 -18.70 -11.28
N GLY A 230 7.36 -19.32 -10.61
CA GLY A 230 7.29 -19.39 -9.14
C GLY A 230 7.11 -18.05 -8.44
N ALA A 231 7.85 -17.85 -7.35
CA ALA A 231 7.71 -16.66 -6.52
C ALA A 231 8.07 -15.34 -7.23
N ALA A 232 8.89 -15.37 -8.27
CA ALA A 232 9.23 -14.20 -9.08
C ALA A 232 8.02 -13.65 -9.88
N ALA A 233 7.03 -14.51 -10.19
CA ALA A 233 5.80 -14.12 -10.86
C ALA A 233 4.69 -13.70 -9.88
N ALA A 234 4.93 -13.74 -8.57
CA ALA A 234 3.90 -13.51 -7.57
C ALA A 234 3.38 -12.07 -7.58
N LYS A 235 2.08 -11.92 -7.44
CA LYS A 235 1.38 -10.64 -7.23
C LYS A 235 1.16 -10.32 -5.75
N SER A 236 1.67 -11.17 -4.85
CA SER A 236 1.61 -11.01 -3.41
C SER A 236 2.89 -11.56 -2.80
N VAL A 237 3.48 -10.81 -1.91
CA VAL A 237 4.67 -11.20 -1.13
C VAL A 237 4.42 -10.87 0.34
N HIS A 238 4.84 -11.78 1.23
CA HIS A 238 4.73 -11.58 2.68
C HIS A 238 5.94 -10.82 3.27
N ALA A 239 7.05 -10.84 2.55
CA ALA A 239 8.28 -10.13 2.87
C ALA A 239 8.90 -9.60 1.58
N ASP A 240 9.74 -8.59 1.69
CA ASP A 240 10.48 -8.06 0.56
C ASP A 240 11.32 -9.17 -0.09
N ALA A 241 11.17 -9.36 -1.40
CA ALA A 241 11.85 -10.39 -2.16
C ALA A 241 12.71 -9.77 -3.26
N THR A 242 14.02 -9.83 -3.12
CA THR A 242 14.96 -9.24 -4.09
C THR A 242 15.40 -10.23 -5.14
N TYR A 243 15.31 -9.82 -6.38
CA TYR A 243 15.75 -10.56 -7.57
C TYR A 243 16.84 -9.78 -8.29
N HIS A 244 17.91 -10.47 -8.65
CA HIS A 244 19.01 -9.93 -9.44
C HIS A 244 18.88 -10.43 -10.88
N VAL A 245 18.75 -9.49 -11.80
CA VAL A 245 18.59 -9.77 -13.23
C VAL A 245 19.85 -9.38 -13.98
N THR A 246 20.35 -10.25 -14.82
CA THR A 246 21.44 -9.98 -15.74
C THR A 246 21.04 -10.38 -17.15
N VAL A 247 21.14 -9.45 -18.08
CA VAL A 247 20.96 -9.67 -19.52
C VAL A 247 22.30 -9.45 -20.20
N SER A 248 22.81 -10.46 -20.90
CA SER A 248 24.11 -10.46 -21.57
C SER A 248 23.94 -10.76 -23.06
N GLY A 249 24.92 -10.37 -23.89
CA GLY A 249 24.89 -10.60 -25.33
C GLY A 249 24.00 -9.61 -26.10
N ILE A 250 23.74 -8.45 -25.52
CA ILE A 250 23.04 -7.33 -26.17
C ILE A 250 23.95 -6.75 -27.22
N LYS A 251 23.42 -6.48 -28.42
CA LYS A 251 24.18 -5.89 -29.55
C LYS A 251 23.59 -4.53 -29.93
N GLY A 252 24.43 -3.66 -30.52
CA GLY A 252 24.06 -2.35 -31.01
C GLY A 252 25.21 -1.35 -30.84
N ALA A 253 25.31 -0.38 -31.73
CA ALA A 253 26.34 0.63 -31.62
C ALA A 253 26.15 1.52 -30.40
N GLY A 254 27.15 1.59 -29.50
CA GLY A 254 27.11 2.39 -28.30
C GLY A 254 26.23 1.80 -27.19
N ILE A 255 25.69 0.58 -27.36
CA ILE A 255 24.83 -0.08 -26.38
C ILE A 255 25.68 -1.05 -25.52
N PRO A 256 25.56 -1.01 -24.18
CA PRO A 256 26.26 -1.96 -23.32
C PRO A 256 25.87 -3.42 -23.64
N ALA A 257 26.87 -4.29 -23.83
CA ALA A 257 26.65 -5.70 -24.14
C ALA A 257 26.02 -6.49 -22.97
N THR A 258 26.07 -5.94 -21.76
CA THR A 258 25.47 -6.52 -20.55
C THR A 258 24.78 -5.44 -19.74
N HIS A 259 23.60 -5.75 -19.25
CA HIS A 259 22.85 -4.91 -18.32
C HIS A 259 22.40 -5.72 -17.11
N SER A 260 22.70 -5.23 -15.91
CA SER A 260 22.29 -5.87 -14.65
C SER A 260 21.54 -4.88 -13.79
N TYR A 261 20.50 -5.36 -13.12
CA TYR A 261 19.71 -4.58 -12.16
C TYR A 261 19.07 -5.49 -11.12
N SER A 262 18.62 -4.88 -10.03
CA SER A 262 17.91 -5.59 -8.97
C SER A 262 16.49 -5.08 -8.86
N VAL A 263 15.55 -6.00 -8.64
CA VAL A 263 14.14 -5.73 -8.37
C VAL A 263 13.83 -6.27 -6.98
N THR A 264 13.28 -5.44 -6.10
CA THR A 264 12.75 -5.89 -4.83
C THR A 264 11.22 -5.80 -4.87
N LEU A 265 10.59 -6.96 -4.98
CA LEU A 265 9.13 -7.04 -4.89
C LEU A 265 8.71 -6.74 -3.45
N ILE A 266 7.81 -5.78 -3.30
CA ILE A 266 7.26 -5.36 -2.01
C ILE A 266 5.74 -5.47 -2.02
N HIS A 267 5.15 -5.75 -0.88
CA HIS A 267 3.72 -5.56 -0.70
C HIS A 267 3.46 -4.10 -0.29
N PRO A 268 2.59 -3.33 -0.98
CA PRO A 268 2.35 -1.92 -0.63
C PRO A 268 1.80 -1.71 0.78
N GLY A 269 1.11 -2.71 1.32
CA GLY A 269 0.57 -2.70 2.68
C GLY A 269 1.53 -3.21 3.76
N ILE A 270 2.61 -3.91 3.35
CA ILE A 270 3.64 -4.41 4.28
C ILE A 270 4.98 -3.81 3.87
N THR A 271 5.66 -3.22 4.78
CA THR A 271 6.85 -2.47 4.45
C THR A 271 8.10 -2.95 5.11
N SER A 272 8.23 -4.01 5.68
CA SER A 272 9.47 -4.64 6.14
C SER A 272 9.31 -5.64 7.27
N THR A 273 10.26 -6.51 7.39
CA THR A 273 10.42 -7.56 8.38
C THR A 273 11.07 -7.05 9.67
N GLY A 274 10.53 -6.03 10.29
CA GLY A 274 11.08 -5.58 11.56
C GLY A 274 10.03 -4.87 12.40
N PRO A 275 10.22 -4.73 13.70
CA PRO A 275 9.35 -3.89 14.51
C PRO A 275 9.37 -2.49 13.92
N SER A 276 8.20 -1.98 13.61
CA SER A 276 8.07 -0.70 12.92
C SER A 276 8.56 0.47 13.76
N LEU A 277 8.35 0.39 15.06
CA LEU A 277 8.76 1.37 16.06
C LEU A 277 9.34 0.65 17.27
N VAL A 278 10.53 1.06 17.68
CA VAL A 278 11.19 0.56 18.89
C VAL A 278 11.14 1.65 19.95
N GLY A 279 10.54 1.35 21.08
CA GLY A 279 10.40 2.30 22.17
C GLY A 279 9.92 1.59 23.43
N THR A 280 9.76 2.34 24.53
CA THR A 280 9.26 1.72 25.76
C THR A 280 7.78 1.37 25.63
N PRO A 281 7.39 0.13 25.98
CA PRO A 281 5.98 -0.27 25.92
C PRO A 281 5.10 0.41 26.99
N ASN A 282 5.68 0.98 28.02
CA ASN A 282 4.97 1.55 29.17
C ASN A 282 5.47 2.95 29.52
N PRO A 283 5.32 3.96 28.65
CA PRO A 283 5.71 5.32 29.00
C PRO A 283 4.81 5.91 30.07
N PRO A 284 5.32 6.76 30.96
CA PRO A 284 4.51 7.43 31.97
C PRO A 284 3.60 8.50 31.36
N ALA A 285 2.46 8.75 31.99
CA ALA A 285 1.49 9.76 31.54
C ALA A 285 2.06 11.20 31.52
N SER A 286 3.05 11.47 32.34
CA SER A 286 3.63 12.81 32.55
C SER A 286 4.90 13.07 31.76
N ALA A 287 5.40 12.13 30.96
CA ALA A 287 6.61 12.27 30.16
C ALA A 287 6.37 11.89 28.70
N SER A 288 7.14 12.48 27.82
CA SER A 288 7.24 12.01 26.43
C SER A 288 8.07 10.74 26.35
N ALA A 289 7.74 9.88 25.41
CA ALA A 289 8.53 8.70 25.07
C ALA A 289 8.93 8.77 23.59
N THR A 290 10.17 8.41 23.30
CA THR A 290 10.67 8.37 21.94
C THR A 290 10.58 6.96 21.38
N TYR A 291 10.05 6.86 20.18
CA TYR A 291 10.00 5.63 19.38
C TYR A 291 10.90 5.78 18.18
N TRP A 292 11.84 4.87 18.06
CA TRP A 292 12.80 4.85 16.97
C TRP A 292 12.33 3.96 15.85
N PHE A 293 12.66 4.32 14.64
CA PHE A 293 12.40 3.50 13.47
C PHE A 293 13.62 3.47 12.55
N GLN A 294 13.84 2.32 11.95
CA GLN A 294 14.86 2.22 10.91
C GLN A 294 14.27 2.72 9.60
N PRO A 295 14.81 3.81 9.01
CA PRO A 295 14.42 4.20 7.67
C PRO A 295 14.90 3.10 6.73
N GLY A 296 14.01 2.59 5.91
CA GLY A 296 14.42 1.80 4.75
C GLY A 296 15.35 2.66 3.88
N SER A 297 16.37 2.07 3.29
CA SER A 297 17.52 2.74 2.65
C SER A 297 17.18 3.74 1.53
N LYS A 298 15.91 3.95 1.18
CA LYS A 298 15.44 4.89 0.14
C LYS A 298 14.11 5.56 0.48
N ARG A 299 13.70 5.57 1.74
CA ARG A 299 12.43 6.18 2.15
C ARG A 299 12.66 7.61 2.57
N GLU A 300 11.97 8.54 1.91
CA GLU A 300 12.19 9.98 2.08
C GLU A 300 11.51 10.55 3.32
N SER A 301 10.39 9.96 3.75
CA SER A 301 9.62 10.41 4.91
C SER A 301 8.80 9.30 5.54
N VAL A 302 8.46 9.51 6.80
CA VAL A 302 7.66 8.59 7.61
C VAL A 302 6.51 9.37 8.24
N GLN A 303 5.35 8.72 8.35
CA GLN A 303 4.21 9.22 9.12
C GLN A 303 3.87 8.23 10.22
N VAL A 304 3.51 8.73 11.39
CA VAL A 304 3.08 7.92 12.53
C VAL A 304 1.68 8.36 12.96
N ASN A 305 0.80 7.39 13.08
CA ASN A 305 -0.54 7.57 13.64
C ASN A 305 -0.65 6.96 15.02
N CYS A 306 -1.35 7.67 15.90
CA CYS A 306 -1.67 7.22 17.25
C CYS A 306 -3.14 6.81 17.32
N TYR A 307 -3.39 5.57 17.69
CA TYR A 307 -4.74 5.03 17.90
C TYR A 307 -4.91 4.65 19.35
N GLN A 308 -5.93 5.17 20.01
CA GLN A 308 -6.28 4.76 21.36
C GLN A 308 -7.18 3.53 21.31
N SER A 309 -6.92 2.55 22.17
CA SER A 309 -7.83 1.43 22.41
C SER A 309 -8.98 1.90 23.27
N VAL A 310 -10.19 1.81 22.74
CA VAL A 310 -11.43 2.19 23.45
C VAL A 310 -12.33 0.96 23.58
N ALA A 311 -12.72 0.64 24.79
CA ALA A 311 -13.67 -0.46 25.05
C ALA A 311 -15.09 0.02 24.75
N THR A 312 -15.69 -0.48 23.68
CA THR A 312 -17.10 -0.20 23.36
C THR A 312 -17.77 -1.43 22.75
N SER A 313 -19.09 -1.49 22.84
CA SER A 313 -19.91 -2.34 21.97
C SER A 313 -20.15 -1.60 20.65
N TRP A 314 -20.22 -2.33 19.56
CA TRP A 314 -20.47 -1.76 18.24
C TRP A 314 -21.50 -2.59 17.47
N THR A 315 -22.37 -1.89 16.76
CA THR A 315 -23.38 -2.49 15.90
C THR A 315 -23.39 -1.76 14.54
N GLU A 316 -23.59 -2.49 13.47
CA GLU A 316 -23.76 -1.98 12.11
C GLU A 316 -25.02 -2.56 11.49
N GLY A 317 -25.99 -1.73 11.26
CA GLY A 317 -27.30 -2.07 10.72
C GLY A 317 -27.51 -1.61 9.27
N ALA A 318 -26.46 -1.35 8.53
CA ALA A 318 -26.49 -0.92 7.12
C ALA A 318 -27.20 0.42 6.83
N GLU A 319 -27.62 1.18 7.84
CA GLU A 319 -28.45 2.39 7.65
C GLU A 319 -27.64 3.56 7.11
N ASP A 320 -26.35 3.64 7.43
CA ASP A 320 -25.45 4.75 7.09
C ASP A 320 -24.71 4.62 5.74
N ALA A 321 -25.30 3.92 4.80
CA ALA A 321 -24.84 3.89 3.41
C ALA A 321 -23.32 3.63 3.24
N HIS A 322 -22.78 2.56 3.83
CA HIS A 322 -21.38 2.10 3.68
C HIS A 322 -20.30 2.89 4.45
N ALA A 323 -20.67 3.84 5.30
CA ALA A 323 -19.70 4.69 5.99
C ALA A 323 -18.65 3.93 6.82
N ASN A 324 -18.95 2.69 7.23
CA ASN A 324 -18.10 1.86 8.08
C ASN A 324 -17.61 0.58 7.38
N LEU A 325 -17.60 0.57 6.06
CA LEU A 325 -17.21 -0.61 5.28
C LEU A 325 -16.17 -0.28 4.21
N VAL A 326 -15.28 -1.24 3.98
CA VAL A 326 -14.48 -1.33 2.78
C VAL A 326 -15.03 -2.47 1.95
N SER A 327 -15.35 -2.24 0.70
CA SER A 327 -15.88 -3.27 -0.21
C SER A 327 -14.92 -3.53 -1.35
N GLY A 328 -14.93 -4.77 -1.81
CA GLY A 328 -14.17 -5.18 -2.97
C GLY A 328 -14.86 -6.33 -3.68
N SER A 329 -14.47 -6.47 -4.93
CA SER A 329 -14.94 -7.56 -5.77
C SER A 329 -13.87 -7.85 -6.80
N SER A 330 -13.63 -9.12 -7.06
CA SER A 330 -12.79 -9.53 -8.18
C SER A 330 -13.46 -9.25 -9.55
N SER A 331 -14.74 -8.88 -9.55
CA SER A 331 -15.50 -8.55 -10.75
C SER A 331 -15.73 -7.05 -10.97
N GLY A 332 -15.28 -6.18 -10.07
CA GLY A 332 -15.57 -4.75 -10.11
C GLY A 332 -17.02 -4.38 -9.76
N VAL A 333 -17.82 -5.32 -9.27
CA VAL A 333 -19.17 -5.05 -8.77
C VAL A 333 -19.10 -4.55 -7.34
N ASN A 334 -19.61 -3.38 -7.08
CA ASN A 334 -19.60 -2.79 -5.76
C ASN A 334 -20.70 -3.36 -4.87
N LEU A 335 -20.41 -3.49 -3.58
CA LEU A 335 -21.39 -3.73 -2.53
C LEU A 335 -22.52 -2.70 -2.65
N ARG A 336 -23.74 -3.16 -2.53
CA ARG A 336 -24.90 -2.28 -2.45
C ARG A 336 -25.54 -2.37 -1.09
N SER A 337 -25.66 -1.25 -0.42
CA SER A 337 -26.54 -1.14 0.73
C SER A 337 -27.93 -0.87 0.21
N SER A 338 -28.88 -1.45 0.83
CA SER A 338 -30.28 -1.29 0.63
C SER A 338 -30.85 -1.86 -0.62
N VAL A 339 -31.97 -2.34 -0.39
CA VAL A 339 -32.81 -2.74 -1.42
C VAL A 339 -34.20 -2.25 -1.21
N SER A 340 -34.59 -1.29 -1.99
CA SER A 340 -35.94 -1.28 -2.45
C SER A 340 -36.02 -2.18 -3.68
N TYR A 341 -36.15 -3.47 -3.47
CA TYR A 341 -36.76 -4.33 -4.49
C TYR A 341 -38.25 -4.00 -4.52
N LEU A 342 -38.61 -3.15 -5.43
CA LEU A 342 -40.01 -2.69 -5.59
C LEU A 342 -40.99 -3.85 -5.84
N ALA A 343 -40.51 -5.01 -6.30
CA ALA A 343 -41.33 -6.13 -6.68
C ALA A 343 -41.55 -7.23 -5.61
N LEU A 344 -40.71 -7.26 -4.55
CA LEU A 344 -40.80 -8.31 -3.53
C LEU A 344 -40.71 -7.74 -2.12
N PRO A 345 -41.85 -7.33 -1.53
CA PRO A 345 -41.90 -6.74 -0.19
C PRO A 345 -41.34 -7.63 0.92
N THR A 346 -41.20 -8.94 0.69
CA THR A 346 -40.66 -9.93 1.61
C THR A 346 -39.14 -9.90 1.73
N PHE A 347 -38.42 -9.21 0.86
CA PHE A 347 -36.96 -9.09 0.86
C PHE A 347 -36.46 -7.67 1.17
N LYS A 348 -37.28 -6.91 1.87
CA LYS A 348 -36.82 -5.67 2.49
C LYS A 348 -35.75 -5.99 3.55
N ALA A 349 -35.10 -4.93 4.02
CA ALA A 349 -34.15 -4.98 5.11
C ALA A 349 -34.51 -6.03 6.18
N ILE A 350 -33.52 -6.74 6.68
CA ILE A 350 -33.72 -7.71 7.74
C ILE A 350 -34.17 -7.00 9.01
N SER A 351 -33.58 -5.83 9.28
CA SER A 351 -34.02 -4.85 10.27
C SER A 351 -33.94 -3.44 9.71
N GLY A 352 -34.53 -2.46 10.36
CA GLY A 352 -34.49 -1.06 9.88
C GLY A 352 -35.01 -0.87 8.47
N SER A 353 -34.28 -0.11 7.66
CA SER A 353 -34.63 0.21 6.27
C SER A 353 -33.69 -0.38 5.23
N LYS A 354 -32.49 -0.89 5.63
CA LYS A 354 -31.46 -1.37 4.74
C LYS A 354 -30.79 -2.66 5.27
N SER A 355 -30.20 -3.44 4.39
CA SER A 355 -29.29 -4.54 4.69
C SER A 355 -28.13 -4.52 3.71
N PHE A 356 -26.98 -5.04 4.09
CA PHE A 356 -25.87 -5.28 3.16
C PHE A 356 -26.21 -6.44 2.23
N TRP A 357 -25.95 -6.28 0.96
CA TRP A 357 -26.25 -7.29 -0.03
C TRP A 357 -25.02 -7.68 -0.83
N LEU A 358 -24.59 -8.93 -0.67
CA LEU A 358 -23.56 -9.56 -1.48
C LEU A 358 -24.25 -10.40 -2.57
N SER A 359 -23.92 -10.11 -3.82
CA SER A 359 -24.49 -10.78 -4.97
C SER A 359 -23.51 -10.84 -6.12
N ILE A 360 -23.25 -12.01 -6.62
CA ILE A 360 -22.45 -12.20 -7.82
C ILE A 360 -23.36 -11.95 -9.03
N ARG A 361 -23.21 -10.74 -9.61
CA ARG A 361 -24.08 -10.24 -10.67
C ARG A 361 -23.45 -10.33 -12.05
N LYS A 362 -23.12 -11.50 -12.56
CA LYS A 362 -22.76 -11.56 -13.98
C LYS A 362 -23.61 -12.59 -14.73
N LYS A 363 -24.66 -12.08 -15.38
CA LYS A 363 -25.51 -12.89 -16.25
C LYS A 363 -24.89 -13.18 -17.62
N HIS A 364 -23.95 -12.43 -18.12
CA HIS A 364 -23.58 -12.42 -19.54
C HIS A 364 -22.09 -12.57 -19.87
N GLU A 365 -21.23 -12.69 -18.89
CA GLU A 365 -19.85 -13.00 -19.21
C GLU A 365 -19.58 -14.49 -18.97
N VAL A 366 -19.97 -15.28 -19.93
CA VAL A 366 -19.43 -16.63 -20.14
C VAL A 366 -17.97 -16.46 -20.59
N LEU A 367 -17.16 -15.91 -19.75
CA LEU A 367 -15.74 -15.80 -20.05
C LEU A 367 -14.99 -16.24 -18.82
N THR A 368 -14.49 -17.44 -18.92
CA THR A 368 -13.54 -18.06 -18.03
C THR A 368 -14.11 -18.79 -16.79
N ASN A 369 -13.40 -19.82 -16.41
CA ASN A 369 -13.69 -20.78 -15.36
C ASN A 369 -13.60 -20.25 -13.92
N SER A 370 -13.62 -18.95 -13.70
CA SER A 370 -13.57 -18.34 -12.37
C SER A 370 -14.71 -17.35 -12.18
N VAL A 371 -15.61 -17.70 -11.27
CA VAL A 371 -16.61 -16.75 -10.78
C VAL A 371 -15.94 -15.87 -9.74
N PRO A 372 -16.02 -14.55 -9.89
CA PRO A 372 -15.38 -13.62 -8.95
C PRO A 372 -16.04 -13.67 -7.58
N ASP A 373 -15.22 -13.49 -6.55
CA ASP A 373 -15.69 -13.30 -5.17
C ASP A 373 -16.16 -11.87 -4.95
N ASP A 374 -17.26 -11.70 -4.26
CA ASP A 374 -17.70 -10.41 -3.72
C ASP A 374 -17.51 -10.39 -2.21
N TRP A 375 -17.00 -9.30 -1.68
CA TRP A 375 -16.76 -9.18 -0.26
C TRP A 375 -16.93 -7.73 0.23
N PHE A 376 -17.23 -7.63 1.51
CA PHE A 376 -17.03 -6.38 2.25
C PHE A 376 -16.33 -6.66 3.57
N GLU A 377 -15.58 -5.71 4.01
CA GLU A 377 -14.81 -5.70 5.23
C GLU A 377 -15.31 -4.60 6.15
N LEU A 378 -15.35 -4.85 7.45
CA LEU A 378 -15.61 -3.81 8.42
C LEU A 378 -14.44 -2.83 8.41
N ASP A 379 -14.69 -1.54 8.13
CA ASP A 379 -13.67 -0.49 8.14
C ASP A 379 -13.31 -0.13 9.59
N ARG A 380 -13.01 -1.16 10.37
CA ARG A 380 -12.63 -1.05 11.78
C ARG A 380 -11.67 -2.15 12.14
N GLU A 381 -10.72 -1.79 12.97
CA GLU A 381 -9.83 -2.73 13.62
C GLU A 381 -10.30 -2.98 15.04
N ILE A 382 -10.38 -4.26 15.39
CA ILE A 382 -10.92 -4.76 16.65
C ILE A 382 -9.84 -5.51 17.40
N ILE A 383 -9.85 -5.37 18.73
CA ILE A 383 -9.04 -6.18 19.63
C ILE A 383 -9.99 -7.05 20.42
N PRO A 384 -10.25 -8.30 19.98
CA PRO A 384 -11.18 -9.19 20.69
C PRO A 384 -10.62 -9.59 22.04
N GLN A 385 -11.42 -9.42 23.08
CA GLN A 385 -11.12 -9.84 24.44
C GLN A 385 -11.64 -11.26 24.69
N SER A 386 -11.42 -11.80 25.88
CA SER A 386 -11.98 -13.09 26.27
C SER A 386 -13.51 -13.10 26.16
N GLY A 387 -14.07 -14.09 25.49
CA GLY A 387 -15.51 -14.19 25.22
C GLY A 387 -16.05 -13.31 24.12
N ALA A 388 -15.18 -12.71 23.31
CA ALA A 388 -15.59 -11.91 22.15
C ALA A 388 -16.39 -12.75 21.14
N THR A 389 -17.45 -12.15 20.61
CA THR A 389 -18.33 -12.80 19.64
C THR A 389 -18.72 -11.81 18.56
N LEU A 390 -18.56 -12.22 17.27
CA LEU A 390 -19.19 -11.57 16.14
C LEU A 390 -20.60 -12.14 15.97
N SER A 391 -21.61 -11.29 16.03
CA SER A 391 -22.99 -11.67 15.76
C SER A 391 -23.51 -10.89 14.57
N PHE A 392 -24.34 -11.55 13.75
CA PHE A 392 -25.01 -10.92 12.62
C PHE A 392 -26.27 -11.70 12.25
N LYS A 393 -27.15 -11.04 11.52
CA LYS A 393 -28.28 -11.70 10.87
C LYS A 393 -27.99 -11.85 9.38
N TYR A 394 -28.40 -12.99 8.80
CA TYR A 394 -28.35 -13.16 7.37
C TYR A 394 -29.65 -13.72 6.83
N LYS A 395 -29.91 -13.48 5.54
CA LYS A 395 -31.01 -14.04 4.79
C LYS A 395 -30.52 -14.39 3.41
N ARG A 396 -30.57 -15.69 3.04
CA ARG A 396 -30.24 -16.11 1.69
C ARG A 396 -31.32 -15.66 0.74
N GLY A 397 -30.95 -14.99 -0.33
CA GLY A 397 -31.70 -14.89 -1.53
C GLY A 397 -31.59 -16.17 -2.35
N TYR A 398 -31.96 -16.11 -3.63
CA TYR A 398 -31.79 -17.26 -4.53
C TYR A 398 -30.30 -17.54 -4.74
N MET A 399 -29.83 -18.69 -4.22
CA MET A 399 -28.46 -19.17 -4.39
C MET A 399 -28.40 -20.67 -4.14
N THR A 400 -27.67 -21.39 -5.01
CA THR A 400 -27.47 -22.83 -4.86
C THR A 400 -26.42 -23.17 -3.82
N SER A 401 -26.32 -24.43 -3.42
CA SER A 401 -25.33 -24.93 -2.45
C SER A 401 -23.87 -24.74 -2.89
N ALA A 402 -23.63 -24.47 -4.18
CA ALA A 402 -22.29 -24.13 -4.68
C ALA A 402 -21.87 -22.69 -4.33
N THR A 403 -22.81 -21.85 -3.91
CA THR A 403 -22.52 -20.48 -3.44
C THR A 403 -22.36 -20.49 -1.92
N VAL A 404 -21.29 -19.89 -1.45
CA VAL A 404 -20.90 -19.96 -0.03
C VAL A 404 -20.54 -18.56 0.48
N LEU A 405 -21.21 -18.15 1.55
CA LEU A 405 -20.79 -17.01 2.36
C LEU A 405 -19.82 -17.49 3.42
N LYS A 406 -18.68 -16.85 3.51
CA LYS A 406 -17.67 -17.03 4.55
C LYS A 406 -17.54 -15.79 5.40
N VAL A 407 -17.33 -15.99 6.68
CA VAL A 407 -16.82 -14.96 7.58
C VAL A 407 -15.33 -15.22 7.74
N GLU A 408 -14.54 -14.20 7.55
CA GLU A 408 -13.08 -14.33 7.56
C GLU A 408 -12.45 -13.30 8.49
N ARG A 409 -11.36 -13.72 9.12
CA ARG A 409 -10.53 -12.91 10.00
C ARG A 409 -9.15 -12.75 9.41
N SER A 410 -8.58 -11.57 9.58
CA SER A 410 -7.18 -11.27 9.29
C SER A 410 -6.49 -10.78 10.55
N ASP A 411 -5.33 -11.37 10.85
CA ASP A 411 -4.45 -10.99 11.96
C ASP A 411 -3.23 -10.16 11.48
N ASP A 412 -3.12 -9.93 10.17
CA ASP A 412 -1.97 -9.32 9.51
C ASP A 412 -2.33 -8.06 8.71
N GLY A 413 -3.40 -7.36 9.11
CA GLY A 413 -3.82 -6.12 8.47
C GLY A 413 -4.52 -6.29 7.11
N GLY A 414 -5.05 -7.49 6.82
CA GLY A 414 -5.80 -7.76 5.59
C GLY A 414 -5.01 -8.46 4.49
N LEU A 415 -3.80 -8.90 4.80
CA LEU A 415 -2.93 -9.58 3.83
C LEU A 415 -3.30 -11.03 3.62
N SER A 416 -3.57 -11.73 4.69
CA SER A 416 -4.13 -13.08 4.66
C SER A 416 -5.44 -13.13 5.43
N TRP A 417 -6.30 -14.06 5.04
CA TRP A 417 -7.63 -14.22 5.58
C TRP A 417 -7.91 -15.69 5.88
N VAL A 418 -8.40 -15.93 7.08
CA VAL A 418 -8.78 -17.27 7.55
C VAL A 418 -10.27 -17.29 7.82
N SER A 419 -10.98 -18.32 7.31
CA SER A 419 -12.40 -18.53 7.62
C SER A 419 -12.59 -18.81 9.11
N ILE A 420 -13.57 -18.16 9.72
CA ILE A 420 -14.00 -18.37 11.09
C ILE A 420 -15.48 -18.72 11.11
N GLY A 421 -15.89 -19.58 12.05
CA GLY A 421 -17.23 -20.13 12.07
C GLY A 421 -17.49 -21.12 10.94
N SER A 422 -18.76 -21.44 10.73
CA SER A 422 -19.19 -22.36 9.68
C SER A 422 -19.53 -21.64 8.38
N ASP A 423 -19.18 -22.24 7.26
CA ASP A 423 -19.58 -21.76 5.94
C ASP A 423 -21.12 -21.76 5.81
N ILE A 424 -21.68 -20.69 5.27
CA ILE A 424 -23.13 -20.55 5.00
C ILE A 424 -23.36 -20.78 3.52
N SER A 425 -23.72 -21.99 3.16
CA SER A 425 -24.02 -22.38 1.76
C SER A 425 -25.47 -22.03 1.40
N GLY A 426 -25.71 -21.83 0.10
CA GLY A 426 -27.05 -21.79 -0.44
C GLY A 426 -27.79 -23.12 -0.26
N LYS A 427 -29.06 -23.16 -0.61
CA LYS A 427 -29.87 -24.38 -0.53
C LYS A 427 -29.68 -25.26 -1.79
N ALA A 428 -29.93 -26.56 -1.63
CA ALA A 428 -29.82 -27.50 -2.73
C ALA A 428 -30.80 -27.16 -3.87
N ASP A 429 -31.99 -26.68 -3.52
CA ASP A 429 -33.03 -26.26 -4.48
C ASP A 429 -32.83 -24.79 -4.93
N GLY A 430 -31.82 -24.08 -4.41
CA GLY A 430 -31.54 -22.70 -4.73
C GLY A 430 -32.59 -21.69 -4.22
N SER A 431 -33.56 -22.13 -3.43
CA SER A 431 -34.66 -21.27 -2.97
C SER A 431 -34.20 -20.24 -1.94
N ALA A 432 -34.92 -19.12 -1.88
CA ALA A 432 -34.67 -18.07 -0.90
C ALA A 432 -35.18 -18.43 0.50
N ASP A 433 -34.63 -17.77 1.53
CA ASP A 433 -35.10 -17.89 2.91
C ASP A 433 -36.36 -17.07 3.12
N ALA A 434 -37.31 -17.65 3.86
CA ALA A 434 -38.52 -16.92 4.30
C ALA A 434 -38.18 -15.91 5.42
N ALA A 435 -37.28 -16.28 6.33
CA ALA A 435 -36.89 -15.48 7.49
C ALA A 435 -35.35 -15.37 7.61
N ALA A 436 -34.90 -14.34 8.30
CA ALA A 436 -33.49 -14.18 8.63
C ALA A 436 -33.03 -15.16 9.73
N THR A 437 -31.78 -15.58 9.67
CA THR A 437 -31.13 -16.39 10.67
C THR A 437 -30.08 -15.56 11.40
N THR A 438 -30.05 -15.66 12.72
CA THR A 438 -28.97 -15.05 13.53
C THR A 438 -27.83 -16.05 13.69
N VAL A 439 -26.63 -15.57 13.52
CA VAL A 439 -25.38 -16.32 13.70
C VAL A 439 -24.52 -15.61 14.74
N ALA A 440 -23.85 -16.38 15.58
CA ALA A 440 -22.83 -15.93 16.51
C ALA A 440 -21.55 -16.73 16.26
N VAL A 441 -20.46 -16.05 15.96
CA VAL A 441 -19.15 -16.62 15.71
C VAL A 441 -18.21 -16.21 16.84
N PRO A 442 -17.71 -17.15 17.65
CA PRO A 442 -16.72 -16.84 18.67
C PRO A 442 -15.44 -16.28 18.04
N LEU A 443 -14.92 -15.22 18.60
CA LEU A 443 -13.64 -14.64 18.19
C LEU A 443 -12.56 -15.02 19.21
N ALA A 444 -11.50 -15.65 18.74
CA ALA A 444 -10.33 -15.86 19.58
C ALA A 444 -9.75 -14.51 20.02
N SER A 445 -9.47 -14.38 21.32
CA SER A 445 -8.85 -13.16 21.88
C SER A 445 -7.51 -12.86 21.23
N SER A 446 -7.17 -11.59 21.14
CA SER A 446 -5.91 -11.12 20.57
C SER A 446 -5.44 -9.87 21.31
N ASP A 447 -4.14 -9.76 21.51
CA ASP A 447 -3.50 -8.51 21.96
C ASP A 447 -3.27 -7.52 20.83
N MET A 448 -3.41 -7.99 19.58
CA MET A 448 -3.23 -7.20 18.37
C MET A 448 -4.56 -6.98 17.66
N PRO A 449 -4.68 -5.87 16.91
CA PRO A 449 -5.88 -5.61 16.12
C PRO A 449 -6.09 -6.66 15.04
N ILE A 450 -7.35 -7.07 14.88
CA ILE A 450 -7.79 -7.93 13.78
C ILE A 450 -8.74 -7.18 12.85
N ARG A 451 -8.90 -7.71 11.63
CA ARG A 451 -9.90 -7.26 10.67
C ARG A 451 -10.89 -8.39 10.38
N LEU A 452 -12.12 -8.03 10.06
CA LEU A 452 -13.19 -8.97 9.75
C LEU A 452 -13.83 -8.63 8.41
N ARG A 453 -14.11 -9.67 7.60
CA ARG A 453 -14.84 -9.51 6.34
C ARG A 453 -15.85 -10.63 6.10
N PHE A 454 -16.82 -10.32 5.25
CA PHE A 454 -17.79 -11.25 4.72
C PHE A 454 -17.50 -11.44 3.23
N ARG A 455 -17.30 -12.70 2.80
CA ARG A 455 -16.97 -13.02 1.41
C ARG A 455 -17.92 -14.04 0.84
N LEU A 456 -18.58 -13.69 -0.26
CA LEU A 456 -19.43 -14.58 -1.04
C LEU A 456 -18.61 -15.14 -2.20
N SER A 457 -18.50 -16.48 -2.28
CA SER A 457 -17.78 -17.17 -3.32
C SER A 457 -18.63 -18.27 -3.96
N TYR A 458 -18.34 -18.58 -5.22
CA TYR A 458 -18.95 -19.65 -5.96
C TYR A 458 -17.94 -20.77 -6.22
N ARG A 459 -18.35 -22.02 -5.95
CA ARG A 459 -17.48 -23.20 -6.08
C ARG A 459 -17.97 -24.20 -7.14
N GLY A 460 -18.96 -23.82 -7.93
CA GLY A 460 -19.52 -24.67 -8.97
C GLY A 460 -18.68 -24.66 -10.26
N PRO A 461 -18.87 -25.66 -11.13
CA PRO A 461 -18.10 -25.82 -12.36
C PRO A 461 -18.49 -24.81 -13.46
N THR A 462 -19.68 -24.24 -13.40
CA THR A 462 -20.20 -23.29 -14.39
C THR A 462 -21.09 -22.25 -13.72
N PHE A 463 -21.16 -21.05 -14.29
CA PHE A 463 -21.98 -19.96 -13.77
C PHE A 463 -23.48 -20.30 -13.69
N GLY A 464 -24.00 -21.12 -14.60
CA GLY A 464 -25.40 -21.57 -14.61
C GLY A 464 -25.83 -22.35 -13.37
N GLY A 465 -24.87 -22.92 -12.60
CA GLY A 465 -25.15 -23.59 -11.33
C GLY A 465 -25.27 -22.65 -10.12
N PHE A 466 -25.14 -21.34 -10.33
CA PHE A 466 -25.29 -20.34 -9.26
C PHE A 466 -26.73 -20.17 -8.79
N TYR A 467 -27.67 -20.29 -9.71
CA TYR A 467 -29.11 -20.18 -9.50
C TYR A 467 -29.83 -21.43 -9.98
N THR A 468 -31.11 -21.58 -9.59
CA THR A 468 -31.95 -22.61 -10.17
C THR A 468 -32.05 -22.46 -11.71
N PRO A 469 -32.25 -23.55 -12.46
CA PRO A 469 -32.43 -23.49 -13.90
C PRO A 469 -33.53 -22.52 -14.36
N GLU A 470 -34.58 -22.36 -13.58
CA GLU A 470 -35.66 -21.43 -13.86
C GLU A 470 -35.20 -19.96 -13.80
N LEU A 471 -34.22 -19.67 -12.95
CA LEU A 471 -33.62 -18.34 -12.84
C LEU A 471 -32.49 -18.11 -13.85
N ALA A 472 -31.93 -19.16 -14.43
CA ALA A 472 -30.85 -19.06 -15.41
C ALA A 472 -31.33 -18.63 -16.81
N SER A 473 -32.58 -18.88 -17.15
CA SER A 473 -33.15 -18.62 -18.46
C SER A 473 -34.01 -17.37 -18.51
N GLY A 474 -33.41 -16.20 -18.57
CA GLY A 474 -34.15 -14.97 -18.94
C GLY A 474 -34.63 -14.06 -17.80
N VAL A 475 -34.16 -14.31 -16.57
CA VAL A 475 -34.59 -13.57 -15.39
C VAL A 475 -33.91 -12.21 -15.29
N ASP A 476 -34.66 -11.16 -15.10
CA ASP A 476 -34.16 -9.85 -14.73
C ASP A 476 -33.68 -9.86 -13.27
N PHE A 477 -32.34 -9.85 -13.07
CA PHE A 477 -31.72 -9.82 -11.75
C PHE A 477 -32.00 -8.54 -10.96
N ALA A 478 -32.56 -7.52 -11.60
CA ALA A 478 -33.05 -6.32 -10.90
C ALA A 478 -34.30 -6.62 -10.05
N ILE A 479 -35.00 -7.72 -10.35
CA ILE A 479 -36.28 -8.07 -9.74
C ILE A 479 -36.14 -9.18 -8.70
N TYR A 480 -35.15 -10.05 -8.83
CA TYR A 480 -34.96 -11.21 -7.94
C TYR A 480 -33.83 -11.01 -6.92
N PRO A 481 -34.09 -11.27 -5.63
CA PRO A 481 -33.08 -11.18 -4.59
C PRO A 481 -32.14 -12.39 -4.65
N VAL A 482 -31.06 -12.25 -5.38
CA VAL A 482 -30.02 -13.29 -5.49
C VAL A 482 -28.85 -13.00 -4.54
N GLY A 483 -28.18 -14.04 -4.04
CA GLY A 483 -27.04 -13.91 -3.13
C GLY A 483 -27.48 -13.90 -1.66
N VAL A 484 -26.84 -13.09 -0.84
CA VAL A 484 -27.07 -13.05 0.60
C VAL A 484 -27.21 -11.62 1.12
N PHE A 485 -28.17 -11.45 2.02
CA PHE A 485 -28.39 -10.20 2.77
C PHE A 485 -27.83 -10.38 4.17
N ILE A 486 -27.13 -9.37 4.68
CA ILE A 486 -26.45 -9.37 5.99
C ILE A 486 -26.83 -8.08 6.70
N ASP A 487 -27.12 -8.19 8.01
CA ASP A 487 -27.60 -7.07 8.81
C ASP A 487 -27.26 -7.28 10.29
N ASP A 488 -27.50 -6.23 11.10
CA ASP A 488 -27.31 -6.26 12.57
C ASP A 488 -25.96 -6.85 12.96
N ILE A 489 -24.90 -6.44 12.28
CA ILE A 489 -23.54 -6.91 12.59
C ILE A 489 -23.12 -6.26 13.90
N SER A 490 -22.71 -7.07 14.86
CA SER A 490 -22.22 -6.61 16.16
C SER A 490 -21.02 -7.42 16.64
N VAL A 491 -20.17 -6.78 17.41
CA VAL A 491 -19.03 -7.44 18.07
C VAL A 491 -19.09 -7.11 19.55
N SER A 492 -19.13 -8.17 20.38
CA SER A 492 -19.13 -8.04 21.82
C SER A 492 -17.74 -8.25 22.42
N SER A 493 -17.53 -7.82 23.66
CA SER A 493 -16.30 -8.04 24.42
C SER A 493 -15.04 -7.69 23.65
N SER A 494 -15.02 -6.52 23.03
CA SER A 494 -13.92 -6.08 22.18
C SER A 494 -13.55 -4.64 22.49
N ALA A 495 -12.28 -4.30 22.24
CA ALA A 495 -11.83 -2.92 22.15
C ALA A 495 -11.70 -2.51 20.70
N TRP A 496 -11.77 -1.22 20.45
CA TRP A 496 -11.66 -0.60 19.13
C TRP A 496 -10.46 0.30 19.09
N LEU A 497 -9.85 0.42 17.92
CA LEU A 497 -8.85 1.45 17.67
C LEU A 497 -9.55 2.74 17.28
N GLU A 498 -9.49 3.74 18.15
CA GLU A 498 -9.94 5.09 17.87
C GLU A 498 -8.74 5.98 17.53
N ARG A 499 -8.72 6.53 16.32
CA ARG A 499 -7.68 7.45 15.88
C ARG A 499 -7.82 8.79 16.60
N LYS A 500 -6.84 9.16 17.41
CA LYS A 500 -6.81 10.43 18.14
C LYS A 500 -6.04 11.52 17.41
N HIS A 501 -5.00 11.16 16.69
CA HIS A 501 -4.18 12.11 15.94
C HIS A 501 -4.58 12.10 14.46
N ILE A 502 -5.04 13.25 13.95
CA ILE A 502 -5.55 13.39 12.58
C ILE A 502 -4.47 13.93 11.63
N ASN A 503 -3.57 14.75 12.13
CA ASN A 503 -2.47 15.30 11.35
C ASN A 503 -1.27 14.36 11.36
N GLU A 504 -0.85 13.96 10.19
CA GLU A 504 0.29 13.07 9.97
C GLU A 504 1.38 13.81 9.19
N PRO A 505 2.05 14.80 9.79
CA PRO A 505 3.13 15.46 9.08
C PRO A 505 4.24 14.44 8.81
N PRO A 506 4.86 14.49 7.65
CA PRO A 506 6.03 13.66 7.39
C PRO A 506 7.13 13.99 8.41
N LEU A 507 7.66 12.96 9.04
CA LEU A 507 8.78 13.08 9.95
C LEU A 507 10.08 13.02 9.17
N GLN A 508 11.02 13.88 9.53
CA GLN A 508 12.40 13.81 9.11
C GLN A 508 13.22 13.19 10.24
N GLY A 509 14.17 12.32 9.90
CA GLY A 509 14.97 11.63 10.91
C GLY A 509 14.45 10.25 11.29
N ARG A 510 14.88 9.74 12.46
CA ARG A 510 14.68 8.34 12.86
C ARG A 510 13.79 8.15 14.08
N LYS A 511 13.20 9.21 14.59
CA LYS A 511 12.46 9.16 15.85
C LYS A 511 11.12 9.86 15.79
N PHE A 512 10.17 9.35 16.57
CA PHE A 512 8.84 9.88 16.81
C PHE A 512 8.66 10.06 18.31
N VAL A 513 8.22 11.24 18.74
CA VAL A 513 7.94 11.51 20.15
C VAL A 513 6.46 11.29 20.41
N PHE A 514 6.18 10.35 21.31
CA PHE A 514 4.83 10.06 21.80
C PHE A 514 4.57 10.84 23.09
N ASP A 515 3.66 11.78 23.02
CA ASP A 515 3.22 12.63 24.13
C ASP A 515 1.76 13.06 23.93
N SER A 516 1.25 13.92 24.79
CA SER A 516 -0.11 14.46 24.67
C SER A 516 -0.36 15.25 23.37
N THR A 517 0.68 15.82 22.80
CA THR A 517 0.58 16.58 21.54
C THR A 517 0.42 15.62 20.36
N SER A 518 1.31 14.65 20.26
CA SER A 518 1.25 13.64 19.20
C SER A 518 0.02 12.72 19.31
N ALA A 519 -0.42 12.44 20.53
CA ALA A 519 -1.65 11.69 20.80
C ALA A 519 -2.92 12.51 20.52
N GLY A 520 -2.82 13.84 20.46
CA GLY A 520 -3.98 14.74 20.35
C GLY A 520 -4.90 14.77 21.56
N SER A 521 -4.46 14.19 22.68
CA SER A 521 -5.19 14.17 23.95
C SER A 521 -4.24 13.88 25.11
N PRO A 522 -4.58 14.26 26.36
CA PRO A 522 -3.80 13.91 27.52
C PRO A 522 -3.65 12.39 27.67
N LEU A 523 -2.44 11.94 27.96
CA LEU A 523 -2.17 10.54 28.23
C LEU A 523 -2.63 10.22 29.67
N THR A 524 -3.38 9.15 29.84
CA THR A 524 -3.88 8.66 31.13
C THR A 524 -3.26 7.32 31.47
N ALA A 525 -2.83 7.17 32.71
CA ALA A 525 -2.31 5.90 33.21
C ALA A 525 -3.31 4.76 32.98
N GLY A 526 -2.82 3.63 32.48
CA GLY A 526 -3.62 2.47 32.11
C GLY A 526 -4.21 2.53 30.69
N SER A 527 -4.16 3.67 29.99
CA SER A 527 -4.62 3.72 28.60
C SER A 527 -3.69 2.94 27.68
N LYS A 528 -4.27 2.23 26.73
CA LYS A 528 -3.56 1.42 25.73
C LYS A 528 -3.62 2.12 24.38
N TRP A 529 -2.48 2.23 23.72
CA TRP A 529 -2.29 2.90 22.46
C TRP A 529 -1.59 2.00 21.45
N PHE A 530 -1.86 2.26 20.18
CA PHE A 530 -1.23 1.61 19.04
C PHE A 530 -0.61 2.67 18.16
N LEU A 531 0.71 2.63 18.03
CA LEU A 531 1.46 3.55 17.19
C LEU A 531 1.78 2.86 15.87
N ARG A 532 1.26 3.38 14.77
CA ARG A 532 1.47 2.84 13.43
C ARG A 532 2.27 3.79 12.59
N LYS A 533 3.32 3.29 11.97
CA LYS A 533 4.04 4.06 10.97
C LYS A 533 3.70 3.60 9.56
N ARG A 534 3.83 4.51 8.60
CA ARG A 534 3.97 4.23 7.19
C ARG A 534 5.12 5.02 6.60
N SER A 535 5.70 4.51 5.54
CA SER A 535 6.82 5.15 4.85
C SER A 535 6.41 5.62 3.47
N LYS A 536 7.10 6.61 2.96
CA LYS A 536 6.96 7.09 1.59
C LYS A 536 8.03 6.49 0.71
N LEU A 537 7.66 6.01 -0.46
CA LEU A 537 8.57 5.52 -1.49
C LEU A 537 8.38 6.38 -2.74
N GLY A 538 9.36 7.20 -3.06
CA GLY A 538 9.19 8.25 -4.07
C GLY A 538 8.02 9.17 -3.71
N ASN A 539 6.99 9.25 -4.54
CA ASN A 539 5.79 10.04 -4.28
C ASN A 539 4.62 9.23 -3.71
N THR A 540 4.80 7.94 -3.44
CA THR A 540 3.73 7.05 -3.00
C THR A 540 3.86 6.71 -1.52
N TRP A 541 2.80 6.93 -0.74
CA TRP A 541 2.70 6.42 0.61
C TRP A 541 2.37 4.94 0.57
N LEU A 542 3.16 4.16 1.32
CA LEU A 542 2.89 2.73 1.54
C LEU A 542 1.82 2.55 2.62
N GLY A 543 1.33 1.33 2.80
CA GLY A 543 0.42 0.99 3.89
C GLY A 543 1.07 1.13 5.27
N TYR A 544 0.23 1.19 6.30
CA TYR A 544 0.71 1.20 7.68
C TYR A 544 1.30 -0.16 8.05
N GLU A 545 2.44 -0.13 8.72
CA GLU A 545 3.09 -1.31 9.29
C GLU A 545 2.34 -1.81 10.54
N PRO A 546 2.63 -3.02 11.00
CA PRO A 546 2.10 -3.50 12.28
C PRO A 546 2.39 -2.51 13.40
N PRO A 547 1.45 -2.29 14.33
CA PRO A 547 1.59 -1.27 15.36
C PRO A 547 2.59 -1.67 16.45
N ALA A 548 3.27 -0.67 17.01
CA ALA A 548 3.85 -0.79 18.34
C ALA A 548 2.73 -0.59 19.38
N VAL A 549 2.67 -1.47 20.36
CA VAL A 549 1.67 -1.43 21.44
C VAL A 549 2.27 -0.71 22.64
N VAL A 550 1.53 0.26 23.17
CA VAL A 550 1.96 1.14 24.25
C VAL A 550 0.88 1.16 25.35
N THR A 551 1.28 0.89 26.59
CA THR A 551 0.39 1.07 27.75
C THR A 551 0.94 2.19 28.63
N VAL A 552 0.16 3.24 28.86
CA VAL A 552 0.62 4.37 29.65
C VAL A 552 0.73 3.98 31.11
N SER A 553 1.92 4.17 31.71
CA SER A 553 2.21 3.84 33.10
C SER A 553 1.90 5.01 34.04
N ALA A 554 1.55 4.69 35.27
CA ALA A 554 1.51 5.66 36.37
C ALA A 554 2.92 5.93 36.95
N SER A 555 3.85 4.99 36.77
CA SER A 555 5.20 5.10 37.30
C SER A 555 6.01 6.10 36.49
N LYS A 556 6.83 6.91 37.16
CA LYS A 556 7.75 7.87 36.56
C LYS A 556 9.17 7.49 36.94
N LEU A 557 9.99 7.23 35.93
CA LEU A 557 11.44 7.20 36.11
C LEU A 557 12.01 8.63 36.00
N GLU A 558 13.14 8.86 36.59
CA GLU A 558 13.85 10.16 36.54
C GLU A 558 15.34 9.95 36.22
N GLY A 559 16.00 11.01 35.83
CA GLY A 559 17.42 10.98 35.56
C GLY A 559 17.82 10.20 34.31
N PHE A 560 19.02 9.63 34.36
CA PHE A 560 19.59 8.86 33.26
C PHE A 560 18.68 7.68 32.86
N ASP A 561 18.13 6.95 33.81
CA ASP A 561 17.33 5.76 33.51
C ASP A 561 16.05 6.13 32.76
N ALA A 562 15.45 7.28 33.06
CA ALA A 562 14.31 7.82 32.30
C ALA A 562 14.71 8.22 30.89
N TRP A 563 15.83 8.90 30.74
CA TRP A 563 16.36 9.31 29.45
C TRP A 563 16.71 8.11 28.57
N ALA A 564 17.44 7.14 29.11
CA ALA A 564 17.76 5.91 28.41
C ALA A 564 16.50 5.14 27.97
N GLN A 565 15.55 4.97 28.86
CA GLN A 565 14.36 4.18 28.58
C GLN A 565 13.35 4.90 27.65
N TYR A 566 13.17 6.20 27.82
CA TYR A 566 12.08 6.91 27.12
C TYR A 566 12.53 7.71 25.89
N GLU A 567 13.76 8.19 25.89
CA GLU A 567 14.30 8.96 24.76
C GLU A 567 15.15 8.08 23.82
N TYR A 568 15.90 7.13 24.38
CA TYR A 568 16.84 6.27 23.65
C TYR A 568 16.66 4.77 23.91
N PRO A 569 15.45 4.21 23.72
CA PRO A 569 15.17 2.80 24.03
C PRO A 569 15.93 1.81 23.13
N VAL A 570 16.65 2.28 22.14
CA VAL A 570 17.54 1.48 21.25
C VAL A 570 18.95 1.37 21.79
N MET A 571 19.27 2.12 22.85
CA MET A 571 20.55 2.08 23.53
C MET A 571 20.67 0.76 24.29
N GLY A 572 21.77 0.03 24.11
CA GLY A 572 22.01 -1.27 24.73
C GLY A 572 22.85 -1.19 25.99
N GLY A 573 23.61 -0.13 26.13
CA GLY A 573 24.57 0.09 27.21
C GLY A 573 24.03 0.89 28.39
N GLY A 574 24.78 0.85 29.49
CA GLY A 574 24.52 1.61 30.70
C GLY A 574 25.16 3.01 30.68
N PHE A 575 25.26 3.59 31.88
CA PHE A 575 25.78 4.94 32.07
C PHE A 575 27.22 5.14 31.62
N ASP A 576 28.05 4.14 31.85
CA ASP A 576 29.49 4.19 31.57
C ASP A 576 29.89 3.56 30.21
N ASP A 577 28.89 3.01 29.49
CA ASP A 577 29.09 2.42 28.17
C ASP A 577 29.01 3.51 27.06
N ASP A 578 29.53 3.18 25.89
CA ASP A 578 29.59 4.02 24.68
C ASP A 578 28.91 3.24 23.54
N ASP A 579 27.65 3.56 23.28
CA ASP A 579 26.81 2.77 22.39
C ASP A 579 27.09 3.02 20.90
N ASP A 580 27.56 4.19 20.52
CA ASP A 580 27.85 4.55 19.13
C ASP A 580 29.33 4.51 18.76
N GLY A 581 30.19 4.28 19.76
CA GLY A 581 31.64 4.07 19.59
C GLY A 581 32.42 5.34 19.28
N ASP A 582 31.91 6.51 19.64
CA ASP A 582 32.57 7.80 19.38
C ASP A 582 33.57 8.22 20.49
N GLY A 583 33.68 7.42 21.56
CA GLY A 583 34.54 7.65 22.70
C GLY A 583 33.92 8.49 23.81
N ILE A 584 32.62 8.80 23.72
CA ILE A 584 31.87 9.53 24.74
C ILE A 584 30.91 8.58 25.47
N PRO A 585 31.08 8.36 26.78
CA PRO A 585 30.13 7.52 27.52
C PRO A 585 28.73 8.09 27.55
N ASN A 586 27.71 7.22 27.48
CA ASN A 586 26.28 7.57 27.49
C ASN A 586 25.90 8.54 28.63
N GLY A 587 26.52 8.40 29.80
CA GLY A 587 26.33 9.32 30.94
C GLY A 587 26.82 10.76 30.68
N VAL A 588 27.86 10.92 29.90
CA VAL A 588 28.36 12.23 29.46
C VAL A 588 27.42 12.80 28.41
N GLU A 589 26.93 11.98 27.53
CA GLU A 589 25.95 12.40 26.51
C GLU A 589 24.63 12.84 27.15
N TYR A 590 24.16 12.05 28.12
CA TYR A 590 23.02 12.47 28.94
C TYR A 590 23.23 13.84 29.57
N ALA A 591 24.40 14.05 30.18
CA ALA A 591 24.73 15.31 30.86
C ALA A 591 24.68 16.53 29.91
N PHE A 592 25.14 16.35 28.69
CA PHE A 592 25.27 17.44 27.72
C PHE A 592 24.22 17.41 26.62
N SER A 593 23.18 16.57 26.75
CA SER A 593 22.09 16.43 25.77
C SER A 593 22.58 16.05 24.35
N LEU A 594 23.56 15.16 24.29
CA LEU A 594 24.07 14.57 23.05
C LEU A 594 23.22 13.35 22.66
N ASP A 595 23.47 12.82 21.48
CA ASP A 595 22.77 11.65 20.95
C ASP A 595 23.63 10.40 21.13
N PRO A 596 23.29 9.44 22.04
CA PRO A 596 24.11 8.29 22.38
C PRO A 596 24.10 7.17 21.34
N VAL A 597 23.42 7.37 20.21
CA VAL A 597 23.32 6.37 19.13
C VAL A 597 23.77 6.96 17.78
N SER A 598 24.38 8.13 17.79
CA SER A 598 24.86 8.80 16.59
C SER A 598 26.17 9.55 16.90
N PRO A 599 27.32 9.07 16.41
CA PRO A 599 28.63 9.62 16.74
C PRO A 599 28.72 11.14 16.60
N VAL A 600 29.11 11.81 17.65
CA VAL A 600 29.24 13.26 17.74
C VAL A 600 30.63 13.66 18.21
N ALA A 601 31.31 14.50 17.49
CA ALA A 601 32.59 15.04 17.98
C ALA A 601 32.37 15.99 19.17
N LEU A 602 32.93 15.68 20.31
CA LEU A 602 33.00 16.62 21.43
C LEU A 602 33.75 17.88 21.03
N ARG A 603 33.11 19.03 21.11
CA ARG A 603 33.75 20.32 20.87
C ARG A 603 33.71 21.13 22.16
N ASP A 604 34.68 20.87 23.00
CA ASP A 604 34.92 21.71 24.17
C ASP A 604 35.72 22.95 23.77
N GLU A 605 35.35 24.09 24.29
CA GLU A 605 36.19 25.25 24.19
C GLU A 605 37.25 25.21 25.31
N VAL A 606 38.51 25.12 24.92
CA VAL A 606 39.64 25.09 25.86
C VAL A 606 40.30 26.47 25.87
N VAL A 607 40.30 27.11 27.02
CA VAL A 607 40.93 28.42 27.22
C VAL A 607 42.10 28.28 28.16
N PHE A 608 43.23 28.78 27.69
CA PHE A 608 44.43 28.91 28.48
C PHE A 608 44.62 30.38 28.87
N ASP A 609 44.46 30.65 30.16
CA ASP A 609 44.78 31.96 30.74
C ASP A 609 46.17 31.95 31.35
N GLY A 610 47.17 32.43 30.59
CA GLY A 610 48.56 32.53 31.02
C GLY A 610 48.77 33.50 32.18
N PRO A 611 48.21 34.72 32.14
CA PRO A 611 48.29 35.64 33.29
C PRO A 611 47.63 35.14 34.55
N GLY A 612 46.45 34.50 34.41
CA GLY A 612 45.70 33.90 35.53
C GLY A 612 46.23 32.51 35.95
N LYS A 613 47.21 31.95 35.22
CA LYS A 613 47.76 30.59 35.44
C LYS A 613 46.65 29.55 35.58
N LYS A 614 45.68 29.56 34.66
CA LYS A 614 44.51 28.73 34.72
C LYS A 614 44.25 28.03 33.36
N LEU A 615 43.89 26.76 33.40
CA LEU A 615 43.29 26.03 32.27
C LEU A 615 41.79 25.90 32.48
N SER A 616 41.00 26.29 31.50
CA SER A 616 39.55 26.15 31.54
C SER A 616 39.05 25.35 30.36
N LEU A 617 37.97 24.61 30.60
CA LEU A 617 37.22 23.81 29.65
C LEU A 617 35.78 24.22 29.75
N SER A 618 35.15 24.68 28.64
CA SER A 618 33.75 25.07 28.64
C SER A 618 32.94 24.37 27.54
N ARG A 619 31.68 24.18 27.85
CA ARG A 619 30.74 23.50 26.94
C ARG A 619 29.34 24.08 27.10
N PRO A 620 28.55 24.19 26.01
CA PRO A 620 27.13 24.47 26.09
C PRO A 620 26.40 23.45 26.94
N LEU A 621 25.57 23.91 27.86
CA LEU A 621 24.74 23.11 28.74
C LEU A 621 23.28 23.56 28.56
N PRO A 622 22.50 22.96 27.62
CA PRO A 622 21.13 23.37 27.35
C PRO A 622 20.23 23.29 28.59
N GLN A 623 20.51 22.27 29.45
CA GLN A 623 19.80 22.10 30.73
C GLN A 623 20.71 21.32 31.71
N VAL A 624 20.54 21.58 32.99
CA VAL A 624 21.16 20.76 34.03
C VAL A 624 20.31 19.51 34.20
N ARG A 625 20.90 18.34 33.99
CA ARG A 625 20.22 17.05 34.10
C ARG A 625 20.11 16.59 35.54
N PRO A 626 18.98 16.00 35.98
CA PRO A 626 18.82 15.45 37.32
C PRO A 626 19.56 14.11 37.49
N GLY A 627 19.88 13.77 38.72
CA GLY A 627 20.43 12.46 39.08
C GLY A 627 21.89 12.25 38.69
N ILE A 628 22.63 13.33 38.39
CA ILE A 628 24.06 13.27 38.09
C ILE A 628 24.80 14.43 38.76
N THR A 629 26.11 14.25 38.90
CA THR A 629 27.02 15.28 39.36
C THR A 629 27.98 15.66 38.23
N TYR A 630 28.07 16.97 37.95
CA TYR A 630 29.02 17.53 37.00
C TYR A 630 30.34 17.74 37.71
N ALA A 631 31.35 17.02 37.32
CA ALA A 631 32.71 17.12 37.83
C ALA A 631 33.69 17.18 36.66
N ALA A 632 34.94 17.52 36.96
CA ALA A 632 36.04 17.44 36.01
C ALA A 632 37.30 16.98 36.71
N GLU A 633 38.21 16.41 35.94
CA GLU A 633 39.48 15.90 36.41
C GLU A 633 40.59 16.41 35.53
N TRP A 634 41.77 16.58 36.14
CA TRP A 634 42.97 16.91 35.42
C TRP A 634 44.04 15.85 35.55
N SER A 635 44.95 15.82 34.59
CA SER A 635 46.07 14.92 34.54
C SER A 635 47.34 15.64 34.01
N GLU A 636 48.51 15.15 34.36
CA GLU A 636 49.80 15.58 33.77
C GLU A 636 50.34 14.53 32.80
N ASP A 637 49.86 13.30 32.90
CA ASP A 637 50.40 12.12 32.19
C ASP A 637 49.33 11.36 31.36
N LEU A 638 48.07 11.74 31.42
CA LEU A 638 46.90 11.06 30.84
C LEU A 638 46.63 9.68 31.46
N LEU A 639 47.37 9.27 32.47
CA LEU A 639 47.21 7.99 33.14
C LEU A 639 46.60 8.13 34.52
N THR A 640 47.03 9.15 35.27
CA THR A 640 46.51 9.45 36.62
C THR A 640 45.66 10.72 36.57
N TRP A 641 44.47 10.63 37.09
CA TRP A 641 43.52 11.72 37.07
C TRP A 641 43.12 12.17 38.47
N SER A 642 43.02 13.47 38.69
CA SER A 642 42.71 14.07 39.99
C SER A 642 41.65 15.16 39.83
N SER A 643 40.68 15.20 40.73
CA SER A 643 39.72 16.27 40.85
C SER A 643 40.17 17.39 41.81
N ALA A 644 41.35 17.23 42.45
CA ALA A 644 41.84 18.21 43.39
C ALA A 644 42.08 19.59 42.76
N GLY A 645 41.52 20.62 43.33
CA GLY A 645 41.66 22.00 42.86
C GLY A 645 40.90 22.34 41.57
N VAL A 646 40.06 21.45 41.08
CA VAL A 646 39.18 21.73 39.96
C VAL A 646 37.93 22.50 40.47
N ASN A 647 37.61 23.57 39.79
CA ASN A 647 36.35 24.29 40.03
C ASN A 647 35.40 24.06 38.87
N VAL A 648 34.20 23.57 39.16
CA VAL A 648 33.15 23.31 38.16
C VAL A 648 31.98 24.25 38.41
N ARG A 649 31.46 24.87 37.35
CA ARG A 649 30.27 25.72 37.36
C ARG A 649 29.31 25.31 36.27
N THR A 650 28.04 25.21 36.61
CA THR A 650 26.95 24.97 35.66
C THR A 650 25.97 26.13 35.74
N ASN A 651 26.17 27.15 34.97
CA ASN A 651 25.39 28.40 35.07
C ASN A 651 25.23 29.05 33.70
N GLY A 652 24.12 29.71 33.46
CA GLY A 652 23.90 30.51 32.25
C GLY A 652 23.93 29.76 30.93
N GLY A 653 23.57 28.49 30.93
CA GLY A 653 23.56 27.64 29.71
C GLY A 653 24.94 27.11 29.31
N VAL A 654 25.93 27.21 30.22
CA VAL A 654 27.30 26.68 30.00
C VAL A 654 27.76 25.89 31.23
N ALA A 655 28.42 24.77 30.99
CA ALA A 655 29.26 24.11 31.98
C ALA A 655 30.72 24.57 31.78
N GLU A 656 31.36 24.98 32.85
CA GLU A 656 32.76 25.38 32.87
C GLU A 656 33.51 24.61 33.95
N ALA A 657 34.62 24.02 33.57
CA ALA A 657 35.57 23.42 34.50
C ALA A 657 36.88 24.17 34.41
N SER A 658 37.54 24.43 35.55
CA SER A 658 38.83 25.12 35.54
C SER A 658 39.75 24.64 36.64
N VAL A 659 41.05 24.65 36.35
CA VAL A 659 42.11 24.21 37.25
C VAL A 659 43.29 25.15 37.16
N PRO A 660 43.94 25.51 38.28
CA PRO A 660 45.19 26.22 38.24
C PRO A 660 46.28 25.45 37.49
N LEU A 661 47.14 26.14 36.78
CA LEU A 661 48.30 25.52 36.15
C LEU A 661 49.29 25.07 37.22
N GLY A 662 49.76 23.83 37.11
CA GLY A 662 50.84 23.29 37.94
C GLY A 662 52.21 23.79 37.48
N THR A 663 53.23 23.29 38.14
CA THR A 663 54.65 23.56 37.81
C THR A 663 55.20 22.68 36.69
N SER A 664 54.48 21.61 36.27
CA SER A 664 54.86 20.61 35.29
C SER A 664 54.56 21.10 33.89
N GLY A 665 54.60 22.00 33.32
CA GLY A 665 54.41 22.47 31.91
C GLY A 665 53.39 21.69 31.05
N ARG A 666 52.68 20.73 31.60
CA ARG A 666 51.61 19.93 30.93
C ARG A 666 50.44 19.77 31.86
N ARG A 667 49.25 20.01 31.36
CA ARG A 667 48.02 19.72 32.08
C ARG A 667 46.89 19.44 31.09
N PHE A 668 46.15 18.34 31.33
CA PHE A 668 44.98 17.92 30.58
C PHE A 668 43.78 18.06 31.50
N LEU A 669 42.63 18.42 30.95
CA LEU A 669 41.40 18.59 31.69
C LEU A 669 40.28 17.85 30.93
N ARG A 670 39.45 17.07 31.65
CA ARG A 670 38.31 16.36 31.06
C ARG A 670 37.07 16.47 31.96
N TRP A 671 35.93 16.32 31.37
CA TRP A 671 34.69 16.15 32.11
C TRP A 671 34.65 14.77 32.78
N ARG A 672 34.11 14.72 33.98
CA ARG A 672 33.71 13.54 34.71
C ARG A 672 32.30 13.70 35.16
N ILE A 673 31.39 12.92 34.58
CA ILE A 673 29.99 12.88 35.02
C ILE A 673 29.83 11.63 35.91
N ALA A 674 29.18 11.80 37.01
CA ALA A 674 29.00 10.70 37.98
C ALA A 674 27.51 10.56 38.33
N LYS A 675 27.01 9.33 38.36
CA LYS A 675 25.72 8.96 38.93
C LYS A 675 25.93 8.80 40.44
N PRO A 676 25.05 9.39 41.29
CA PRO A 676 25.14 9.33 42.75
C PRO A 676 25.13 7.92 43.31
#